data_fc63c2796043fb0bc846d15906371e44
#
_entry.id   fc63c2796043fb0bc846d15906371e44
#
_cell.length_a   1.000
_cell.length_b   1.000
_cell.length_c   1.000
_cell.angle_alpha   90.00
_cell.angle_beta   90.00
_cell.angle_gamma   90.00
#
_symmetry.space_group_name_H-M   'P 1'
#
loop_
_entity.id
_entity.type
_entity.pdbx_description
1 polymer ?
#
loop_
_entity_poly.entity_id
_entity_poly.type
_entity_poly.pdbx_seq_one_letter_code
_entity_poly.pdbx_strand_id
1 'polypeptide(L)'
;FFKTFFTAPSNEFPIKYSNGIWGDGLSSDQNIACLMNEGGSRNIKQHQGFYDVILNQKLDFITKGLSLKASLSYTTSSSWTTQLMPGKVLGKDDLVAQRTHIRINRVYDYTNPIYNADGTITYNYTEKRYPDENAPGDLPVGGVYDGFKAYGRKLYYELALNYSRQFGDHDVSALFVFNRKMNESTNTANSGVMNFPAYEEDWVGRVTYNFKERYLAEFNGAYTGSEKFAPGRRFGFFPSASIGWRISEEPWVKKLTKGVLTNLKVRYSYGVVGNDKGATRFNYIQKFEQLSANAQFGKYQTSNWGPLYKEGKLADPDATWEESIKQNIGIEIGLWGKLNFTVDLFDEKRNNILMTRNTIPSWADSGIAFPQVNLGKTKNHGLELDIAWNDRIGKFNYYAKFNFATSENRIVFIDDPKNQSEYLKQAGKSIGYVNKYLATGNFQSLDDIYNSAQSTIANGAHNTLIPGDLYYIDYNGDGMIDAKDMVPMKNLNYPTTTLGFTLGGSYKGIGFNMLWYSAMDVYKEAIPSYLWDFPEGNIKAQPNTLNTWTADAPIQSGPVRPSIHVQRSYNSVASTYTYTNHAYLRLKNLEVNYQIPKRWLQPLRLTKLQVYVNGSNLLTFSKGDSRRDPEHSGQNVYPMVRRYNIGFRLGL
;
A
#
# COMPACT_ATOMS: atom_id res chain seq x y z
N PHE A 1 6.88 -4.58 18.41
CA PHE A 1 6.41 -5.89 18.92
C PHE A 1 6.67 -7.01 17.91
N PHE A 2 6.06 -7.00 16.70
CA PHE A 2 6.22 -8.10 15.73
C PHE A 2 7.66 -8.22 15.19
N LYS A 3 8.37 -7.10 14.98
CA LYS A 3 9.79 -7.13 14.63
C LYS A 3 10.59 -7.87 15.69
N THR A 4 10.42 -7.53 16.94
CA THR A 4 11.12 -8.12 18.08
C THR A 4 10.87 -9.62 18.19
N PHE A 5 9.66 -10.08 17.90
CA PHE A 5 9.34 -11.52 17.91
C PHE A 5 10.24 -12.33 16.96
N PHE A 6 10.61 -11.75 15.81
CA PHE A 6 11.47 -12.40 14.82
C PHE A 6 12.96 -12.20 15.08
N THR A 7 13.35 -11.15 15.83
CA THR A 7 14.75 -10.78 16.02
C THR A 7 15.29 -11.13 17.42
N ALA A 8 14.43 -11.22 18.44
CA ALA A 8 14.87 -11.54 19.80
C ALA A 8 15.44 -12.97 19.89
N PRO A 9 16.63 -13.15 20.40
CA PRO A 9 17.23 -14.47 20.61
C PRO A 9 16.51 -15.21 21.75
N SER A 10 16.37 -16.52 21.61
CA SER A 10 15.69 -17.36 22.62
C SER A 10 16.58 -17.79 23.78
N ASN A 11 17.88 -17.61 23.65
CA ASN A 11 18.91 -18.11 24.56
C ASN A 11 19.81 -17.05 25.19
N GLU A 12 19.54 -15.75 24.91
CA GLU A 12 20.38 -14.66 25.42
C GLU A 12 20.03 -14.27 26.86
N PHE A 13 18.75 -14.29 27.19
CA PHE A 13 18.25 -13.88 28.50
C PHE A 13 16.95 -14.62 28.88
N PRO A 14 16.68 -14.83 30.18
CA PRO A 14 15.43 -15.38 30.62
C PRO A 14 14.28 -14.36 30.40
N ILE A 15 13.07 -14.83 30.21
CA ILE A 15 11.89 -13.94 30.13
C ILE A 15 11.80 -13.10 31.40
N LYS A 16 12.02 -13.73 32.58
CA LYS A 16 11.97 -13.06 33.88
C LYS A 16 12.93 -13.77 34.84
N TYR A 17 13.69 -13.02 35.62
CA TYR A 17 14.55 -13.55 36.68
C TYR A 17 13.72 -13.91 37.91
N SER A 18 14.30 -14.73 38.82
CA SER A 18 13.66 -15.17 40.05
C SER A 18 13.30 -14.03 41.01
N ASN A 19 14.00 -12.91 40.94
CA ASN A 19 13.70 -11.68 41.69
C ASN A 19 12.57 -10.84 41.13
N GLY A 20 11.94 -11.28 40.03
CA GLY A 20 10.83 -10.56 39.39
C GLY A 20 11.24 -9.52 38.37
N ILE A 21 12.51 -9.30 38.10
CA ILE A 21 12.99 -8.36 37.07
C ILE A 21 12.98 -9.06 35.71
N TRP A 22 12.57 -8.33 34.66
CA TRP A 22 12.58 -8.85 33.31
C TRP A 22 13.99 -9.01 32.76
N GLY A 23 14.23 -10.08 32.02
CA GLY A 23 15.47 -10.24 31.28
C GLY A 23 15.55 -9.30 30.09
N ASP A 24 16.74 -8.88 29.71
CA ASP A 24 16.94 -8.04 28.52
C ASP A 24 18.23 -8.39 27.79
N GLY A 25 18.24 -8.17 26.48
CA GLY A 25 19.39 -8.34 25.61
C GLY A 25 20.22 -7.07 25.46
N LEU A 26 20.95 -6.99 24.35
CA LEU A 26 21.76 -5.82 23.99
C LEU A 26 20.94 -4.55 23.71
N SER A 27 19.65 -4.72 23.40
CA SER A 27 18.71 -3.64 23.12
C SER A 27 17.50 -3.76 24.04
N SER A 28 17.12 -2.68 24.69
CA SER A 28 16.04 -2.61 25.69
C SER A 28 14.66 -3.10 25.21
N ASP A 29 14.47 -3.26 23.92
CA ASP A 29 13.17 -3.62 23.32
C ASP A 29 13.05 -5.10 22.96
N GLN A 30 13.93 -5.97 23.45
CA GLN A 30 13.99 -7.37 23.02
C GLN A 30 13.08 -8.30 23.80
N ASN A 31 12.71 -7.99 25.04
CA ASN A 31 11.82 -8.83 25.82
C ASN A 31 10.34 -8.55 25.52
N ILE A 32 9.76 -9.39 24.66
CA ILE A 32 8.36 -9.24 24.23
C ILE A 32 7.37 -9.35 25.40
N ALA A 33 7.65 -10.25 26.36
CA ALA A 33 6.79 -10.42 27.52
C ALA A 33 6.81 -9.17 28.41
N CYS A 34 7.97 -8.52 28.58
CA CYS A 34 8.08 -7.24 29.26
C CYS A 34 7.29 -6.16 28.51
N LEU A 35 7.47 -6.02 27.20
CA LEU A 35 6.75 -5.05 26.39
C LEU A 35 5.23 -5.23 26.45
N MET A 36 4.75 -6.47 26.51
CA MET A 36 3.31 -6.76 26.63
C MET A 36 2.74 -6.41 28.00
N ASN A 37 3.51 -6.59 29.06
CA ASN A 37 3.05 -6.38 30.43
C ASN A 37 3.24 -4.93 30.89
N GLU A 38 4.37 -4.34 30.52
CA GLU A 38 4.80 -3.02 31.02
C GLU A 38 4.63 -1.90 29.98
N GLY A 39 4.24 -2.23 28.75
CA GLY A 39 4.14 -1.28 27.63
C GLY A 39 3.06 -0.20 27.75
N GLY A 40 2.32 -0.19 28.84
CA GLY A 40 1.25 0.77 29.08
C GLY A 40 0.01 0.54 28.21
N SER A 41 -0.80 1.58 28.09
CA SER A 41 -2.00 1.52 27.25
C SER A 41 -2.25 2.82 26.51
N ARG A 42 -2.84 2.71 25.32
CA ARG A 42 -3.29 3.86 24.55
C ARG A 42 -4.73 3.65 24.10
N ASN A 43 -5.59 4.57 24.50
CA ASN A 43 -6.99 4.59 24.12
C ASN A 43 -7.25 5.82 23.22
N ILE A 44 -7.82 5.58 22.05
CA ILE A 44 -8.21 6.65 21.13
C ILE A 44 -9.73 6.63 21.04
N LYS A 45 -10.35 7.72 21.51
CA LYS A 45 -11.78 7.95 21.36
C LYS A 45 -12.00 8.82 20.12
N GLN A 46 -12.86 8.35 19.22
CA GLN A 46 -13.23 9.10 18.03
C GLN A 46 -14.73 9.38 18.08
N HIS A 47 -15.09 10.63 17.85
CA HIS A 47 -16.46 11.06 17.69
C HIS A 47 -16.65 11.55 16.26
N GLN A 48 -17.70 11.05 15.62
CA GLN A 48 -18.07 11.47 14.27
C GLN A 48 -19.56 11.78 14.27
N GLY A 49 -19.90 12.93 13.70
CA GLY A 49 -21.28 13.35 13.46
C GLY A 49 -21.52 13.52 11.96
N PHE A 50 -22.63 12.99 11.48
CA PHE A 50 -23.07 13.10 10.10
C PHE A 50 -24.45 13.72 10.08
N TYR A 51 -24.60 14.81 9.35
CA TYR A 51 -25.85 15.55 9.25
C TYR A 51 -26.16 15.79 7.77
N ASP A 52 -27.18 15.11 7.28
CA ASP A 52 -27.58 15.18 5.88
C ASP A 52 -29.01 15.71 5.79
N VAL A 53 -29.19 16.74 4.97
CA VAL A 53 -30.49 17.27 4.61
C VAL A 53 -30.64 17.12 3.10
N ILE A 54 -31.69 16.43 2.67
CA ILE A 54 -31.96 16.19 1.25
C ILE A 54 -33.39 16.64 0.96
N LEU A 55 -33.51 17.56 0.01
CA LEU A 55 -34.79 18.02 -0.53
C LEU A 55 -34.91 17.50 -1.97
N ASN A 56 -35.99 16.79 -2.24
CA ASN A 56 -36.33 16.36 -3.59
C ASN A 56 -37.67 16.96 -3.98
N GLN A 57 -37.68 17.75 -5.06
CA GLN A 57 -38.89 18.41 -5.57
C GLN A 57 -39.12 17.94 -6.99
N LYS A 58 -40.29 17.34 -7.25
CA LYS A 58 -40.77 17.11 -8.63
C LYS A 58 -41.22 18.42 -9.22
N LEU A 59 -40.79 18.68 -10.42
CA LEU A 59 -41.12 19.90 -11.17
C LEU A 59 -41.97 19.56 -12.42
N ASP A 60 -42.82 18.52 -12.32
CA ASP A 60 -43.69 18.08 -13.41
C ASP A 60 -44.67 19.16 -13.84
N PHE A 61 -44.91 20.17 -13.01
CA PHE A 61 -45.72 21.35 -13.34
C PHE A 61 -45.02 22.28 -14.33
N ILE A 62 -43.69 22.22 -14.47
CA ILE A 62 -42.93 22.93 -15.52
C ILE A 62 -42.84 22.05 -16.76
N THR A 63 -42.35 20.82 -16.60
CA THR A 63 -42.29 19.80 -17.64
C THR A 63 -42.23 18.40 -17.02
N LYS A 64 -42.96 17.47 -17.63
CA LYS A 64 -43.01 16.08 -17.13
C LYS A 64 -41.61 15.46 -17.13
N GLY A 65 -41.23 14.85 -16.01
CA GLY A 65 -39.95 14.17 -15.81
C GLY A 65 -38.80 15.07 -15.30
N LEU A 66 -39.11 16.35 -14.99
CA LEU A 66 -38.15 17.27 -14.38
C LEU A 66 -38.19 17.14 -12.85
N SER A 67 -37.04 17.14 -12.23
CA SER A 67 -36.92 17.16 -10.77
C SER A 67 -35.69 17.91 -10.31
N LEU A 68 -35.77 18.55 -9.15
CA LEU A 68 -34.68 19.22 -8.46
C LEU A 68 -34.36 18.46 -7.19
N LYS A 69 -33.08 18.18 -6.99
CA LYS A 69 -32.54 17.68 -5.73
C LYS A 69 -31.61 18.74 -5.16
N ALA A 70 -31.80 19.10 -3.91
CA ALA A 70 -30.85 19.89 -3.13
C ALA A 70 -30.37 19.04 -1.96
N SER A 71 -29.06 18.95 -1.75
CA SER A 71 -28.49 18.25 -0.60
C SER A 71 -27.46 19.11 0.11
N LEU A 72 -27.48 19.03 1.43
CA LEU A 72 -26.52 19.63 2.33
C LEU A 72 -26.01 18.53 3.26
N SER A 73 -24.70 18.28 3.26
CA SER A 73 -24.08 17.31 4.14
C SER A 73 -23.00 17.99 4.97
N TYR A 74 -23.12 17.85 6.27
CA TYR A 74 -22.13 18.35 7.23
C TYR A 74 -21.59 17.20 8.04
N THR A 75 -20.29 16.98 7.97
CA THR A 75 -19.60 15.95 8.76
C THR A 75 -18.62 16.62 9.71
N THR A 76 -18.67 16.24 10.96
CA THR A 76 -17.67 16.64 11.96
C THR A 76 -16.98 15.42 12.54
N SER A 77 -15.73 15.54 12.85
CA SER A 77 -14.95 14.48 13.51
C SER A 77 -14.02 15.11 14.56
N SER A 78 -13.87 14.41 15.68
CA SER A 78 -12.85 14.75 16.67
C SER A 78 -12.21 13.48 17.22
N SER A 79 -10.95 13.56 17.57
CA SER A 79 -10.25 12.47 18.21
C SER A 79 -9.58 12.93 19.49
N TRP A 80 -9.71 12.10 20.51
CA TRP A 80 -9.14 12.28 21.83
C TRP A 80 -8.26 11.07 22.16
N THR A 81 -7.06 11.30 22.63
CA THR A 81 -6.12 10.23 22.98
C THR A 81 -5.84 10.28 24.46
N THR A 82 -6.11 9.19 25.14
CA THR A 82 -5.65 8.92 26.51
C THR A 82 -4.56 7.87 26.43
N GLN A 83 -3.38 8.16 26.94
CA GLN A 83 -2.25 7.24 26.93
C GLN A 83 -1.67 7.14 28.36
N LEU A 84 -1.61 5.91 28.85
CA LEU A 84 -0.84 5.57 30.04
C LEU A 84 0.54 5.12 29.57
N MET A 85 1.57 5.88 29.94
CA MET A 85 2.95 5.49 29.65
C MET A 85 3.47 4.55 30.73
N PRO A 86 4.35 3.58 30.38
CA PRO A 86 4.97 2.72 31.36
C PRO A 86 5.89 3.55 32.28
N GLY A 87 6.04 3.09 33.51
CA GLY A 87 6.87 3.71 34.52
C GLY A 87 6.09 3.94 35.84
N LYS A 88 6.81 4.04 36.93
CA LYS A 88 6.22 4.27 38.25
C LYS A 88 6.52 5.70 38.70
N VAL A 89 5.48 6.51 38.89
CA VAL A 89 5.61 7.81 39.56
C VAL A 89 5.68 7.55 41.06
N LEU A 90 6.86 7.63 41.62
CA LEU A 90 7.05 7.67 43.07
C LEU A 90 7.10 9.15 43.43
N GLY A 91 6.24 9.65 44.25
CA GLY A 91 6.18 10.95 44.86
C GLY A 91 6.78 12.16 44.10
N LYS A 92 6.45 13.37 44.57
CA LYS A 92 6.80 14.63 43.88
C LYS A 92 8.30 14.91 43.76
N ASP A 93 9.11 14.24 44.57
CA ASP A 93 10.56 14.47 44.68
C ASP A 93 11.43 13.25 44.26
N ASP A 94 10.80 12.10 43.99
CA ASP A 94 11.48 10.89 43.58
C ASP A 94 11.11 10.47 42.15
N LEU A 95 11.50 11.25 41.18
CA LEU A 95 11.41 10.89 39.76
C LEU A 95 12.52 9.89 39.39
N VAL A 96 12.56 8.76 40.05
CA VAL A 96 13.46 7.66 39.69
C VAL A 96 12.68 6.71 38.77
N ALA A 97 13.04 6.68 37.50
CA ALA A 97 12.55 5.67 36.59
C ALA A 97 12.90 4.28 37.18
N GLN A 98 11.88 3.45 37.38
CA GLN A 98 12.11 2.09 37.93
C GLN A 98 12.71 1.21 36.84
N ARG A 99 13.80 0.57 37.17
CA ARG A 99 14.39 -0.43 36.28
C ARG A 99 13.50 -1.67 36.26
N THR A 100 13.03 -2.02 35.09
CA THR A 100 12.12 -3.16 34.91
C THR A 100 12.80 -4.33 34.23
N HIS A 101 13.94 -4.11 33.58
CA HIS A 101 14.68 -5.13 32.87
C HIS A 101 16.19 -4.97 33.03
N ILE A 102 16.89 -6.08 33.12
CA ILE A 102 18.36 -6.15 33.24
C ILE A 102 18.89 -7.30 32.39
N ARG A 103 20.16 -7.18 32.00
CA ARG A 103 20.97 -8.25 31.44
C ARG A 103 22.03 -8.66 32.44
N ILE A 104 22.15 -9.96 32.71
CA ILE A 104 23.20 -10.52 33.55
C ILE A 104 24.15 -11.28 32.63
N ASN A 105 25.40 -10.83 32.57
CA ASN A 105 26.47 -11.51 31.85
C ASN A 105 27.34 -12.25 32.82
N ARG A 106 27.76 -13.49 32.49
CA ARG A 106 28.78 -14.24 33.21
C ARG A 106 30.11 -13.99 32.54
N VAL A 107 31.05 -13.46 33.32
CA VAL A 107 32.43 -13.26 32.88
C VAL A 107 33.25 -14.42 33.47
N TYR A 108 33.62 -15.35 32.61
CA TYR A 108 34.35 -16.56 33.01
C TYR A 108 35.85 -16.28 33.16
N ASP A 109 36.44 -16.85 34.20
CA ASP A 109 37.89 -16.85 34.39
C ASP A 109 38.51 -18.04 33.64
N TYR A 110 38.87 -17.83 32.40
CA TYR A 110 39.48 -18.83 31.54
C TYR A 110 40.93 -19.17 31.93
N THR A 111 41.55 -18.42 32.87
CA THR A 111 42.91 -18.65 33.29
C THR A 111 43.02 -19.79 34.32
N ASN A 112 41.92 -20.09 35.00
CA ASN A 112 41.86 -21.11 36.05
C ASN A 112 40.79 -22.18 35.74
N PRO A 113 41.03 -23.11 34.80
CA PRO A 113 40.10 -24.17 34.46
C PRO A 113 39.90 -25.16 35.62
N ILE A 114 38.67 -25.59 35.85
CA ILE A 114 38.29 -26.62 36.79
C ILE A 114 38.03 -27.89 36.00
N TYR A 115 38.85 -28.91 36.25
CA TYR A 115 38.72 -30.23 35.64
C TYR A 115 37.79 -31.09 36.49
N ASN A 116 36.64 -31.43 35.96
CA ASN A 116 35.67 -32.26 36.66
C ASN A 116 35.99 -33.77 36.52
N ALA A 117 35.47 -34.57 37.44
CA ALA A 117 35.69 -36.01 37.45
C ALA A 117 35.08 -36.74 36.22
N ASP A 118 34.11 -36.14 35.54
CA ASP A 118 33.47 -36.62 34.33
C ASP A 118 34.21 -36.25 33.04
N GLY A 119 35.39 -35.60 33.16
CA GLY A 119 36.21 -35.16 32.05
C GLY A 119 35.79 -33.82 31.45
N THR A 120 34.76 -33.15 31.96
CA THR A 120 34.37 -31.82 31.54
C THR A 120 35.25 -30.75 32.18
N ILE A 121 35.40 -29.61 31.46
CA ILE A 121 36.13 -28.44 31.98
C ILE A 121 35.09 -27.35 32.27
N THR A 122 35.11 -26.84 33.48
CA THR A 122 34.30 -25.69 33.90
C THR A 122 35.21 -24.54 34.34
N TYR A 123 34.64 -23.34 34.44
CA TYR A 123 35.36 -22.13 34.81
C TYR A 123 34.59 -21.38 35.89
N ASN A 124 35.28 -20.79 36.82
CA ASN A 124 34.68 -19.81 37.71
C ASN A 124 34.21 -18.60 36.92
N TYR A 125 33.15 -17.97 37.37
CA TYR A 125 32.64 -16.76 36.76
C TYR A 125 32.20 -15.72 37.78
N THR A 126 32.21 -14.45 37.35
CA THR A 126 31.58 -13.34 38.05
C THR A 126 30.38 -12.86 37.27
N GLU A 127 29.30 -12.54 37.96
CA GLU A 127 28.10 -11.95 37.30
C GLU A 127 28.26 -10.44 37.22
N LYS A 128 28.10 -9.89 36.01
CA LYS A 128 28.00 -8.45 35.79
C LYS A 128 26.59 -8.14 35.32
N ARG A 129 25.95 -7.18 35.98
CA ARG A 129 24.61 -6.70 35.63
C ARG A 129 24.69 -5.45 34.75
N TYR A 130 23.90 -5.41 33.70
CA TYR A 130 23.82 -4.32 32.75
C TYR A 130 22.36 -3.91 32.53
N PRO A 131 22.01 -2.69 32.64
CA PRO A 131 22.85 -1.59 33.15
C PRO A 131 23.14 -1.81 34.63
N ASP A 132 24.09 -1.07 35.21
CA ASP A 132 24.42 -1.11 36.63
C ASP A 132 23.18 -0.96 37.51
N GLU A 133 23.10 -1.64 38.65
CA GLU A 133 21.99 -1.55 39.62
C GLU A 133 21.66 -0.12 40.05
N ASN A 134 22.66 0.73 40.07
CA ASN A 134 22.56 2.15 40.47
C ASN A 134 22.34 3.11 39.32
N ALA A 135 22.30 2.61 38.07
CA ALA A 135 21.99 3.47 36.92
C ALA A 135 20.51 3.87 36.92
N PRO A 136 20.16 5.07 36.38
CA PRO A 136 18.79 5.47 36.20
C PRO A 136 17.97 4.38 35.49
N GLY A 137 16.70 4.23 35.88
CA GLY A 137 15.83 3.26 35.25
C GLY A 137 15.65 3.55 33.76
N ASP A 138 15.38 2.51 33.03
CA ASP A 138 15.29 2.49 31.56
C ASP A 138 13.87 2.71 31.01
N LEU A 139 12.87 2.66 31.87
CA LEU A 139 11.54 3.11 31.46
C LEU A 139 11.39 4.60 31.74
N PRO A 140 10.76 5.34 30.80
CA PRO A 140 10.41 6.71 31.06
C PRO A 140 9.50 6.81 32.30
N VAL A 141 9.64 7.89 33.04
CA VAL A 141 8.74 8.19 34.17
C VAL A 141 7.31 8.02 33.73
N GLY A 142 6.54 7.23 34.48
CA GLY A 142 5.12 6.96 34.16
C GLY A 142 4.35 8.24 34.09
N GLY A 143 3.54 8.40 33.06
CA GLY A 143 2.72 9.57 32.85
C GLY A 143 1.39 9.22 32.19
N VAL A 144 0.40 10.04 32.45
CA VAL A 144 -0.86 10.01 31.72
C VAL A 144 -0.86 11.18 30.76
N TYR A 145 -0.95 10.87 29.48
CA TYR A 145 -1.27 11.86 28.47
C TYR A 145 -2.76 11.79 28.18
N ASP A 146 -3.45 12.88 28.35
CA ASP A 146 -4.84 13.01 27.97
C ASP A 146 -4.99 14.32 27.17
N GLY A 147 -5.44 14.22 25.95
CA GLY A 147 -5.51 15.41 25.13
C GLY A 147 -6.22 15.22 23.79
N PHE A 148 -6.69 16.37 23.34
CA PHE A 148 -7.26 16.55 22.02
C PHE A 148 -6.18 16.35 20.96
N LYS A 149 -6.48 15.51 19.96
CA LYS A 149 -5.51 15.17 18.93
C LYS A 149 -5.79 15.81 17.58
N ALA A 150 -7.03 15.79 17.17
CA ALA A 150 -7.41 16.36 15.88
C ALA A 150 -8.92 16.63 15.83
N TYR A 151 -9.31 17.62 15.06
CA TYR A 151 -10.68 17.76 14.58
C TYR A 151 -10.70 17.87 13.07
N GLY A 152 -11.85 17.54 12.48
CA GLY A 152 -12.11 17.73 11.07
C GLY A 152 -13.57 18.13 10.86
N ARG A 153 -13.79 18.95 9.86
CA ARG A 153 -15.13 19.27 9.39
C ARG A 153 -15.16 19.26 7.87
N LYS A 154 -16.27 18.73 7.32
CA LYS A 154 -16.53 18.72 5.90
C LYS A 154 -17.90 19.29 5.67
N LEU A 155 -18.01 20.20 4.74
CA LEU A 155 -19.27 20.73 4.27
C LEU A 155 -19.37 20.40 2.78
N TYR A 156 -20.50 19.83 2.39
CA TYR A 156 -20.83 19.57 0.99
C TYR A 156 -22.22 20.06 0.72
N TYR A 157 -22.40 20.78 -0.36
CA TYR A 157 -23.72 21.11 -0.88
C TYR A 157 -23.79 20.88 -2.37
N GLU A 158 -24.96 20.45 -2.81
CA GLU A 158 -25.25 20.03 -4.17
C GLU A 158 -26.63 20.53 -4.59
N LEU A 159 -26.70 21.04 -5.80
CA LEU A 159 -27.93 21.24 -6.52
C LEU A 159 -27.89 20.40 -7.80
N ALA A 160 -28.88 19.51 -7.98
CA ALA A 160 -28.96 18.63 -9.13
C ALA A 160 -30.32 18.79 -9.81
N LEU A 161 -30.31 19.16 -11.07
CA LEU A 161 -31.49 19.24 -11.94
C LEU A 161 -31.49 17.99 -12.82
N ASN A 162 -32.50 17.15 -12.66
CA ASN A 162 -32.67 15.91 -13.41
C ASN A 162 -33.88 16.02 -14.33
N TYR A 163 -33.70 15.62 -15.56
CA TYR A 163 -34.79 15.44 -16.54
C TYR A 163 -34.71 14.01 -17.08
N SER A 164 -35.85 13.31 -17.13
CA SER A 164 -35.93 11.98 -17.74
C SER A 164 -37.33 11.80 -18.35
N ARG A 165 -37.35 11.50 -19.62
CA ARG A 165 -38.62 11.34 -20.36
C ARG A 165 -38.47 10.37 -21.52
N GLN A 166 -39.49 9.55 -21.69
CA GLN A 166 -39.67 8.70 -22.86
C GLN A 166 -40.60 9.36 -23.89
N PHE A 167 -40.16 9.39 -25.14
CA PHE A 167 -40.90 9.89 -26.28
C PHE A 167 -41.07 8.76 -27.32
N GLY A 168 -42.10 7.95 -27.15
CA GLY A 168 -42.26 6.74 -27.95
C GLY A 168 -41.11 5.76 -27.75
N ASP A 169 -40.33 5.54 -28.80
CA ASP A 169 -39.16 4.63 -28.77
C ASP A 169 -37.87 5.33 -28.31
N HIS A 170 -37.90 6.59 -27.93
CA HIS A 170 -36.75 7.41 -27.55
C HIS A 170 -36.77 7.70 -26.07
N ASP A 171 -35.74 7.26 -25.33
CA ASP A 171 -35.51 7.64 -23.93
C ASP A 171 -34.42 8.69 -23.87
N VAL A 172 -34.74 9.83 -23.28
CA VAL A 172 -33.79 10.94 -23.09
C VAL A 172 -33.67 11.24 -21.62
N SER A 173 -32.46 11.32 -21.12
CA SER A 173 -32.25 11.91 -19.80
C SER A 173 -31.11 12.93 -19.81
N ALA A 174 -31.27 13.96 -18.98
CA ALA A 174 -30.30 15.01 -18.78
C ALA A 174 -30.13 15.26 -17.28
N LEU A 175 -28.90 15.49 -16.87
CA LEU A 175 -28.53 15.82 -15.50
C LEU A 175 -27.62 17.05 -15.57
N PHE A 176 -27.90 18.02 -14.71
CA PHE A 176 -26.98 19.12 -14.42
C PHE A 176 -26.75 19.18 -12.92
N VAL A 177 -25.49 19.22 -12.49
CA VAL A 177 -25.11 19.25 -11.07
C VAL A 177 -24.16 20.41 -10.84
N PHE A 178 -24.45 21.17 -9.82
CA PHE A 178 -23.49 22.06 -9.17
C PHE A 178 -23.20 21.54 -7.78
N ASN A 179 -21.95 21.35 -7.43
CA ASN A 179 -21.56 21.01 -6.06
C ASN A 179 -20.32 21.77 -5.59
N ARG A 180 -20.24 21.94 -4.30
CA ARG A 180 -19.03 22.49 -3.66
C ARG A 180 -18.72 21.74 -2.38
N LYS A 181 -17.44 21.45 -2.20
CA LYS A 181 -16.89 20.77 -1.03
C LYS A 181 -15.96 21.70 -0.28
N MET A 182 -16.05 21.69 1.04
CA MET A 182 -15.08 22.27 1.94
C MET A 182 -14.58 21.18 2.86
N ASN A 183 -13.27 21.05 3.00
CA ASN A 183 -12.65 20.11 3.92
C ASN A 183 -11.64 20.84 4.79
N GLU A 184 -11.82 20.81 6.10
CA GLU A 184 -10.92 21.38 7.08
C GLU A 184 -10.52 20.30 8.08
N SER A 185 -9.23 20.19 8.35
CA SER A 185 -8.72 19.28 9.39
C SER A 185 -7.52 19.93 10.08
N THR A 186 -7.51 19.88 11.39
CA THR A 186 -6.29 20.20 12.14
C THR A 186 -5.47 18.93 12.26
N ASN A 187 -4.33 18.92 11.63
CA ASN A 187 -3.31 17.93 11.92
C ASN A 187 -2.26 18.60 12.80
N THR A 188 -2.25 18.28 14.08
CA THR A 188 -1.31 18.82 15.06
C THR A 188 0.13 18.31 14.87
N ALA A 189 0.33 17.40 13.92
CA ALA A 189 1.65 16.88 13.61
C ALA A 189 2.32 17.67 12.48
N ASN A 190 3.20 18.59 12.86
CA ASN A 190 4.38 18.98 12.09
C ASN A 190 4.24 19.68 10.74
N SER A 191 3.27 20.51 10.49
CA SER A 191 3.42 21.41 9.35
C SER A 191 3.17 22.86 9.78
N GLY A 192 4.17 23.71 9.67
CA GLY A 192 4.03 25.16 9.78
C GLY A 192 3.14 25.77 8.68
N VAL A 193 2.26 24.94 8.09
CA VAL A 193 1.24 25.37 7.13
C VAL A 193 -0.04 25.63 7.90
N MET A 194 -0.50 26.87 7.84
CA MET A 194 -1.81 27.24 8.39
C MET A 194 -2.91 26.30 7.85
N ASN A 195 -3.79 25.84 8.75
CA ASN A 195 -4.91 24.97 8.42
C ASN A 195 -6.04 25.76 7.72
N PHE A 196 -5.80 26.16 6.49
CA PHE A 196 -6.87 26.75 5.68
C PHE A 196 -7.81 25.63 5.18
N PRO A 197 -9.14 25.86 5.17
CA PRO A 197 -10.07 24.94 4.54
C PRO A 197 -9.72 24.71 3.07
N ALA A 198 -9.84 23.46 2.63
CA ALA A 198 -9.67 23.09 1.22
C ALA A 198 -11.01 23.17 0.50
N TYR A 199 -11.03 23.76 -0.68
CA TYR A 199 -12.23 23.95 -1.49
C TYR A 199 -12.10 23.26 -2.84
N GLU A 200 -13.20 22.64 -3.27
CA GLU A 200 -13.38 22.05 -4.59
C GLU A 200 -14.79 22.41 -5.08
N GLU A 201 -14.92 22.76 -6.36
CA GLU A 201 -16.18 23.15 -6.98
C GLU A 201 -16.35 22.44 -8.32
N ASP A 202 -17.50 21.84 -8.53
CA ASP A 202 -17.79 21.06 -9.73
C ASP A 202 -19.10 21.52 -10.38
N TRP A 203 -19.07 21.69 -11.69
CA TRP A 203 -20.21 21.87 -12.59
C TRP A 203 -20.24 20.70 -13.55
N VAL A 204 -21.24 19.84 -13.46
CA VAL A 204 -21.30 18.60 -14.24
C VAL A 204 -22.57 18.58 -15.07
N GLY A 205 -22.43 18.33 -16.36
CA GLY A 205 -23.52 18.08 -17.29
C GLY A 205 -23.46 16.64 -17.82
N ARG A 206 -24.61 15.99 -17.93
CA ARG A 206 -24.73 14.65 -18.51
C ARG A 206 -25.98 14.59 -19.36
N VAL A 207 -25.90 14.03 -20.56
CA VAL A 207 -27.03 13.71 -21.43
C VAL A 207 -26.91 12.28 -21.89
N THR A 208 -28.00 11.53 -21.76
CA THR A 208 -28.09 10.15 -22.26
C THR A 208 -29.23 10.01 -23.24
N TYR A 209 -29.02 9.21 -24.25
CA TYR A 209 -29.98 8.88 -25.25
C TYR A 209 -30.03 7.39 -25.52
N ASN A 210 -31.22 6.83 -25.55
CA ASN A 210 -31.48 5.44 -25.88
C ASN A 210 -32.61 5.34 -26.90
N PHE A 211 -32.34 4.66 -28.02
CA PHE A 211 -33.34 4.40 -29.05
C PHE A 211 -33.62 2.90 -29.12
N LYS A 212 -34.87 2.52 -28.81
CA LYS A 212 -35.40 1.15 -28.85
C LYS A 212 -34.53 0.13 -28.08
N GLU A 213 -33.84 0.57 -27.05
CA GLU A 213 -32.83 -0.21 -26.32
C GLU A 213 -31.70 -0.77 -27.21
N ARG A 214 -31.54 -0.31 -28.43
CA ARG A 214 -30.53 -0.79 -29.40
C ARG A 214 -29.34 0.13 -29.49
N TYR A 215 -29.62 1.43 -29.66
CA TYR A 215 -28.57 2.45 -29.82
C TYR A 215 -28.53 3.33 -28.59
N LEU A 216 -27.39 3.35 -27.97
CA LEU A 216 -27.12 4.04 -26.72
C LEU A 216 -26.03 5.10 -26.95
N ALA A 217 -26.28 6.32 -26.49
CA ALA A 217 -25.29 7.38 -26.53
C ALA A 217 -25.30 8.14 -25.19
N GLU A 218 -24.14 8.53 -24.74
CA GLU A 218 -23.99 9.34 -23.54
C GLU A 218 -22.89 10.37 -23.75
N PHE A 219 -23.14 11.59 -23.29
CA PHE A 219 -22.15 12.65 -23.21
C PHE A 219 -22.14 13.22 -21.80
N ASN A 220 -20.92 13.40 -21.24
CA ASN A 220 -20.68 14.03 -19.94
C ASN A 220 -19.65 15.15 -20.11
N GLY A 221 -19.81 16.22 -19.36
CA GLY A 221 -18.82 17.28 -19.23
C GLY A 221 -18.72 17.70 -17.78
N ALA A 222 -17.52 17.73 -17.24
CA ALA A 222 -17.24 18.24 -15.91
C ALA A 222 -16.33 19.46 -16.01
N TYR A 223 -16.75 20.57 -15.39
CA TYR A 223 -15.94 21.77 -15.21
C TYR A 223 -15.61 21.88 -13.73
N THR A 224 -14.41 21.43 -13.36
CA THR A 224 -13.98 21.24 -11.97
C THR A 224 -12.92 22.26 -11.59
N GLY A 225 -13.08 22.87 -10.41
CA GLY A 225 -12.17 23.86 -9.86
C GLY A 225 -11.43 23.34 -8.62
N SER A 226 -10.10 23.53 -8.58
CA SER A 226 -9.24 23.23 -7.42
C SER A 226 -8.51 24.49 -6.95
N GLU A 227 -8.49 24.71 -5.66
CA GLU A 227 -7.76 25.83 -5.05
C GLU A 227 -6.24 25.69 -5.09
N LYS A 228 -5.73 24.51 -5.43
CA LYS A 228 -4.29 24.24 -5.48
C LYS A 228 -3.56 25.01 -6.57
N PHE A 229 -4.29 25.43 -7.60
CA PHE A 229 -3.75 26.16 -8.74
C PHE A 229 -3.94 27.67 -8.63
N ALA A 230 -3.12 28.42 -9.35
CA ALA A 230 -3.19 29.86 -9.40
C ALA A 230 -4.54 30.37 -9.93
N PRO A 231 -5.00 31.58 -9.53
CA PRO A 231 -6.14 32.22 -10.18
C PRO A 231 -6.00 32.23 -11.69
N GLY A 232 -7.08 31.84 -12.40
CA GLY A 232 -7.08 31.66 -13.85
C GLY A 232 -6.70 30.26 -14.36
N ARG A 233 -6.11 29.39 -13.51
CA ARG A 233 -5.79 28.00 -13.85
C ARG A 233 -6.51 26.97 -12.96
N ARG A 234 -7.40 27.45 -12.08
CA ARG A 234 -8.11 26.61 -11.11
C ARG A 234 -9.07 25.63 -11.75
N PHE A 235 -9.71 26.03 -12.84
CA PHE A 235 -10.76 25.25 -13.49
C PHE A 235 -10.23 24.50 -14.70
N GLY A 236 -10.59 23.20 -14.78
CA GLY A 236 -10.36 22.33 -15.93
C GLY A 236 -11.70 21.81 -16.49
N PHE A 237 -11.77 21.62 -17.81
CA PHE A 237 -12.93 21.01 -18.47
C PHE A 237 -12.58 19.59 -18.92
N PHE A 238 -13.37 18.62 -18.47
CA PHE A 238 -13.14 17.20 -18.67
C PHE A 238 -14.34 16.54 -19.33
N PRO A 239 -14.36 16.49 -20.68
CA PRO A 239 -15.46 15.86 -21.44
C PRO A 239 -15.29 14.35 -21.52
N SER A 240 -16.42 13.63 -21.63
CA SER A 240 -16.43 12.23 -22.01
C SER A 240 -17.67 11.89 -22.84
N ALA A 241 -17.53 10.91 -23.71
CA ALA A 241 -18.62 10.40 -24.54
C ALA A 241 -18.56 8.87 -24.63
N SER A 242 -19.72 8.25 -24.73
CA SER A 242 -19.81 6.81 -25.02
C SER A 242 -20.94 6.50 -25.97
N ILE A 243 -20.75 5.45 -26.77
CA ILE A 243 -21.73 4.86 -27.63
C ILE A 243 -21.84 3.36 -27.39
N GLY A 244 -23.02 2.83 -27.55
CA GLY A 244 -23.28 1.40 -27.42
C GLY A 244 -24.31 0.93 -28.45
N TRP A 245 -24.05 -0.25 -28.99
CA TRP A 245 -24.98 -0.94 -29.86
C TRP A 245 -25.33 -2.29 -29.29
N ARG A 246 -26.59 -2.47 -28.96
CA ARG A 246 -27.12 -3.71 -28.43
C ARG A 246 -27.67 -4.55 -29.59
N ILE A 247 -26.74 -5.25 -30.23
CA ILE A 247 -26.96 -6.01 -31.48
C ILE A 247 -28.02 -7.11 -31.26
N SER A 248 -28.06 -7.70 -30.05
CA SER A 248 -29.07 -8.70 -29.71
C SER A 248 -30.52 -8.21 -29.82
N GLU A 249 -30.75 -6.90 -29.72
CA GLU A 249 -32.10 -6.34 -29.82
C GLU A 249 -32.55 -6.07 -31.26
N GLU A 250 -31.66 -6.30 -32.24
CA GLU A 250 -32.03 -6.18 -33.67
C GLU A 250 -32.96 -7.31 -34.08
N PRO A 251 -34.07 -7.00 -34.83
CA PRO A 251 -35.07 -7.99 -35.21
C PRO A 251 -34.50 -9.18 -36.02
N TRP A 252 -33.51 -8.90 -36.87
CA TRP A 252 -32.85 -9.90 -37.67
C TRP A 252 -31.95 -10.83 -36.83
N VAL A 253 -31.31 -10.31 -35.80
CA VAL A 253 -30.49 -11.11 -34.87
C VAL A 253 -31.37 -11.99 -34.00
N LYS A 254 -32.48 -11.47 -33.46
CA LYS A 254 -33.46 -12.26 -32.71
C LYS A 254 -34.03 -13.43 -33.51
N LYS A 255 -34.32 -13.20 -34.79
CA LYS A 255 -34.80 -14.27 -35.70
C LYS A 255 -33.72 -15.34 -35.97
N LEU A 256 -32.47 -14.90 -36.19
CA LEU A 256 -31.37 -15.76 -36.53
C LEU A 256 -30.94 -16.65 -35.32
N THR A 257 -30.88 -16.07 -34.15
CA THR A 257 -30.31 -16.75 -32.96
C THR A 257 -31.32 -17.58 -32.16
N LYS A 258 -32.62 -17.42 -32.46
CA LYS A 258 -33.74 -18.20 -31.86
C LYS A 258 -33.64 -18.29 -30.32
N GLY A 259 -33.18 -17.24 -29.65
CA GLY A 259 -33.07 -17.19 -28.19
C GLY A 259 -31.78 -17.79 -27.60
N VAL A 260 -30.87 -18.30 -28.41
CA VAL A 260 -29.53 -18.74 -27.95
C VAL A 260 -28.72 -17.51 -27.49
N LEU A 261 -28.70 -16.47 -28.29
CA LEU A 261 -28.04 -15.20 -27.96
C LEU A 261 -29.01 -14.31 -27.19
N THR A 262 -28.79 -14.16 -25.89
CA THR A 262 -29.64 -13.37 -24.99
C THR A 262 -29.16 -11.93 -24.81
N ASN A 263 -27.88 -11.69 -25.00
CA ASN A 263 -27.29 -10.35 -25.02
C ASN A 263 -26.08 -10.35 -25.98
N LEU A 264 -25.99 -9.32 -26.81
CA LEU A 264 -24.77 -8.96 -27.54
C LEU A 264 -24.75 -7.43 -27.64
N LYS A 265 -23.80 -6.86 -26.90
CA LYS A 265 -23.61 -5.41 -26.89
C LYS A 265 -22.15 -5.07 -27.11
N VAL A 266 -21.89 -4.16 -28.00
CA VAL A 266 -20.58 -3.57 -28.24
C VAL A 266 -20.65 -2.11 -27.76
N ARG A 267 -19.66 -1.66 -27.02
CA ARG A 267 -19.57 -0.30 -26.51
C ARG A 267 -18.17 0.28 -26.70
N TYR A 268 -18.13 1.58 -26.93
CA TYR A 268 -16.90 2.36 -26.95
C TYR A 268 -17.09 3.60 -26.09
N SER A 269 -16.09 3.95 -25.33
CA SER A 269 -16.04 5.20 -24.57
C SER A 269 -14.69 5.90 -24.74
N TYR A 270 -14.78 7.22 -24.77
CA TYR A 270 -13.65 8.15 -24.74
C TYR A 270 -13.89 9.17 -23.64
N GLY A 271 -12.90 9.47 -22.82
CA GLY A 271 -13.06 10.47 -21.78
C GLY A 271 -11.74 11.08 -21.34
N VAL A 272 -11.81 12.32 -20.92
CA VAL A 272 -10.72 13.05 -20.28
C VAL A 272 -11.05 13.20 -18.80
N VAL A 273 -10.09 12.90 -17.93
CA VAL A 273 -10.20 13.01 -16.47
C VAL A 273 -9.07 13.87 -15.93
N GLY A 274 -9.42 14.90 -15.17
CA GLY A 274 -8.45 15.74 -14.45
C GLY A 274 -8.02 15.12 -13.12
N ASN A 275 -6.79 15.38 -12.73
CA ASN A 275 -6.25 15.02 -11.42
C ASN A 275 -5.41 16.17 -10.86
N ASP A 276 -5.65 16.55 -9.60
CA ASP A 276 -4.93 17.59 -8.88
C ASP A 276 -4.06 17.06 -7.72
N LYS A 277 -4.01 15.73 -7.53
CA LYS A 277 -3.34 15.11 -6.37
C LYS A 277 -1.84 15.39 -6.31
N GLY A 278 -1.20 15.54 -7.47
CA GLY A 278 0.23 15.90 -7.55
C GLY A 278 0.54 17.34 -7.14
N ALA A 279 -0.45 18.22 -7.21
CA ALA A 279 -0.27 19.64 -6.87
C ALA A 279 -0.33 19.88 -5.36
N THR A 280 0.63 20.68 -4.87
CA THR A 280 0.63 21.18 -3.48
C THR A 280 -0.06 22.54 -3.41
N ARG A 281 -0.77 22.79 -2.29
CA ARG A 281 -1.43 24.09 -2.06
C ARG A 281 -0.42 25.21 -2.03
N PHE A 282 -0.79 26.36 -2.57
CA PHE A 282 0.02 27.59 -2.58
C PHE A 282 1.38 27.44 -3.28
N ASN A 283 1.51 26.44 -4.19
CA ASN A 283 2.73 26.24 -4.96
C ASN A 283 3.01 27.41 -5.93
N TYR A 284 2.00 28.22 -6.24
CA TYR A 284 2.07 29.41 -7.07
C TYR A 284 2.49 30.68 -6.31
N ILE A 285 2.75 30.58 -4.99
CA ILE A 285 3.21 31.70 -4.15
C ILE A 285 4.65 31.44 -3.76
N GLN A 286 5.54 32.44 -3.96
CA GLN A 286 6.92 32.36 -3.50
C GLN A 286 6.97 32.25 -1.99
N LYS A 287 7.74 31.28 -1.50
CA LYS A 287 7.93 31.04 -0.06
C LYS A 287 9.32 31.46 0.36
N PHE A 288 9.42 31.97 1.58
CA PHE A 288 10.67 32.21 2.27
C PHE A 288 10.74 31.31 3.50
N GLU A 289 11.87 30.68 3.71
CA GLU A 289 12.11 29.76 4.81
C GLU A 289 12.96 30.44 5.88
N GLN A 290 12.48 30.40 7.12
CA GLN A 290 13.26 30.86 8.26
C GLN A 290 14.36 29.84 8.56
N LEU A 291 15.60 30.32 8.66
CA LEU A 291 16.73 29.52 9.09
C LEU A 291 16.75 29.42 10.62
N SER A 292 17.33 28.35 11.13
CA SER A 292 17.59 28.20 12.57
C SER A 292 18.69 29.13 13.09
N ALA A 293 19.45 29.72 12.18
CA ALA A 293 20.49 30.71 12.52
C ALA A 293 19.91 32.11 12.59
N ASN A 294 20.44 32.90 13.51
CA ASN A 294 20.12 34.33 13.64
C ASN A 294 21.21 35.21 13.00
N ALA A 295 20.79 36.35 12.48
CA ALA A 295 21.73 37.36 12.01
C ALA A 295 22.58 37.87 13.16
N GLN A 296 23.90 37.86 12.98
CA GLN A 296 24.88 38.35 13.93
C GLN A 296 25.72 39.43 13.29
N PHE A 297 25.77 40.57 13.91
CA PHE A 297 26.54 41.74 13.43
C PHE A 297 27.56 42.19 14.48
N GLY A 298 28.60 42.84 14.00
CA GLY A 298 29.64 43.41 14.84
C GLY A 298 30.87 42.50 15.01
N LYS A 299 31.94 43.08 15.53
CA LYS A 299 33.26 42.44 15.65
C LYS A 299 33.25 41.15 16.48
N TYR A 300 32.37 41.05 17.43
CA TYR A 300 32.30 39.93 18.39
C TYR A 300 31.10 39.00 18.16
N GLN A 301 30.29 39.24 17.13
CA GLN A 301 29.13 38.41 16.79
C GLN A 301 28.17 38.12 17.96
N THR A 302 28.09 39.05 18.90
CA THR A 302 27.36 38.90 20.18
C THR A 302 25.90 39.36 20.13
N SER A 303 25.50 40.03 19.06
CA SER A 303 24.15 40.60 18.91
C SER A 303 23.27 39.73 18.01
N ASN A 304 22.23 39.10 18.57
CA ASN A 304 21.20 38.42 17.83
C ASN A 304 20.14 39.42 17.34
N TRP A 305 20.13 39.71 16.06
CA TRP A 305 19.22 40.69 15.42
C TRP A 305 17.91 40.05 14.89
N GLY A 306 17.75 38.77 15.05
CA GLY A 306 16.57 38.03 14.61
C GLY A 306 16.90 36.93 13.59
N PRO A 307 15.90 36.15 13.21
CA PRO A 307 16.09 34.99 12.33
C PRO A 307 16.51 35.42 10.92
N LEU A 308 17.40 34.65 10.33
CA LEU A 308 17.72 34.73 8.90
C LEU A 308 16.64 34.05 8.08
N TYR A 309 16.37 34.60 6.91
CA TYR A 309 15.48 34.02 5.92
C TYR A 309 16.24 33.72 4.63
N LYS A 310 15.93 32.61 4.01
CA LYS A 310 16.39 32.28 2.65
C LYS A 310 15.19 32.13 1.73
N GLU A 311 15.41 32.25 0.47
CA GLU A 311 14.45 31.89 -0.55
C GLU A 311 14.15 30.39 -0.45
N GLY A 312 12.89 30.03 -0.33
CA GLY A 312 12.43 28.65 -0.28
C GLY A 312 12.21 28.11 -1.68
N LYS A 313 11.39 27.08 -1.79
CA LYS A 313 11.02 26.51 -3.09
C LYS A 313 10.40 27.58 -3.98
N LEU A 314 10.91 27.72 -5.21
CA LEU A 314 10.40 28.69 -6.19
C LEU A 314 8.92 28.43 -6.52
N ALA A 315 8.19 29.49 -6.75
CA ALA A 315 6.79 29.43 -7.13
C ALA A 315 6.62 28.88 -8.56
N ASP A 316 5.53 28.15 -8.77
CA ASP A 316 5.06 27.76 -10.10
C ASP A 316 3.62 28.27 -10.33
N PRO A 317 3.46 29.48 -10.89
CA PRO A 317 2.15 30.02 -11.22
C PRO A 317 1.50 29.32 -12.43
N ASP A 318 2.28 28.55 -13.18
CA ASP A 318 1.83 27.85 -14.40
C ASP A 318 1.37 26.41 -14.15
N ALA A 319 1.50 25.93 -12.93
CA ALA A 319 1.01 24.60 -12.55
C ALA A 319 -0.46 24.44 -12.91
N THR A 320 -0.79 23.31 -13.53
CA THR A 320 -2.13 22.97 -14.01
C THR A 320 -2.49 21.51 -13.75
N TRP A 321 -3.68 21.13 -14.15
CA TRP A 321 -4.22 19.79 -14.00
C TRP A 321 -3.39 18.75 -14.76
N GLU A 322 -3.18 17.60 -14.13
CA GLU A 322 -2.82 16.38 -14.84
C GLU A 322 -4.05 15.90 -15.60
N GLU A 323 -3.88 15.46 -16.84
CA GLU A 323 -4.95 14.97 -17.68
C GLU A 323 -4.75 13.50 -18.05
N SER A 324 -5.79 12.69 -17.84
CA SER A 324 -5.83 11.29 -18.24
C SER A 324 -6.86 11.11 -19.36
N ILE A 325 -6.40 10.79 -20.55
CA ILE A 325 -7.22 10.43 -21.70
C ILE A 325 -7.44 8.92 -21.68
N LYS A 326 -8.67 8.49 -21.54
CA LYS A 326 -9.06 7.08 -21.41
C LYS A 326 -9.95 6.67 -22.58
N GLN A 327 -9.66 5.50 -23.13
CA GLN A 327 -10.46 4.83 -24.14
C GLN A 327 -10.77 3.40 -23.68
N ASN A 328 -11.97 2.94 -23.93
CA ASN A 328 -12.37 1.57 -23.63
C ASN A 328 -13.28 1.03 -24.73
N ILE A 329 -13.00 -0.20 -25.15
CA ILE A 329 -13.87 -0.99 -26.02
C ILE A 329 -14.35 -2.18 -25.20
N GLY A 330 -15.67 -2.33 -25.07
CA GLY A 330 -16.29 -3.42 -24.32
C GLY A 330 -17.22 -4.26 -25.21
N ILE A 331 -17.19 -5.57 -25.02
CA ILE A 331 -18.09 -6.53 -25.66
C ILE A 331 -18.74 -7.36 -24.56
N GLU A 332 -20.07 -7.36 -24.56
CA GLU A 332 -20.89 -8.13 -23.63
C GLU A 332 -21.66 -9.22 -24.40
N ILE A 333 -21.54 -10.47 -24.02
CA ILE A 333 -22.20 -11.60 -24.67
C ILE A 333 -22.98 -12.38 -23.63
N GLY A 334 -24.26 -12.61 -23.87
CA GLY A 334 -25.12 -13.49 -23.08
C GLY A 334 -25.60 -14.66 -23.93
N LEU A 335 -25.45 -15.88 -23.46
CA LEU A 335 -25.87 -17.08 -24.16
C LEU A 335 -26.79 -17.93 -23.29
N TRP A 336 -27.88 -18.47 -23.87
CA TRP A 336 -28.84 -19.38 -23.24
C TRP A 336 -29.46 -18.85 -21.94
N GLY A 337 -29.29 -17.58 -21.60
CA GLY A 337 -29.65 -17.04 -20.28
C GLY A 337 -28.82 -17.58 -19.13
N LYS A 338 -27.73 -18.28 -19.40
CA LYS A 338 -26.87 -18.98 -18.43
C LYS A 338 -25.45 -18.45 -18.39
N LEU A 339 -24.85 -18.20 -19.56
CA LEU A 339 -23.50 -17.66 -19.71
C LEU A 339 -23.58 -16.16 -19.95
N ASN A 340 -22.83 -15.40 -19.15
CA ASN A 340 -22.51 -14.00 -19.42
C ASN A 340 -20.99 -13.89 -19.53
N PHE A 341 -20.53 -13.20 -20.56
CA PHE A 341 -19.13 -13.00 -20.88
C PHE A 341 -18.93 -11.53 -21.22
N THR A 342 -18.02 -10.87 -20.58
CA THR A 342 -17.66 -9.48 -20.84
C THR A 342 -16.17 -9.36 -21.03
N VAL A 343 -15.75 -8.67 -22.08
CA VAL A 343 -14.36 -8.29 -22.34
C VAL A 343 -14.26 -6.80 -22.45
N ASP A 344 -13.30 -6.22 -21.78
CA ASP A 344 -12.94 -4.82 -21.88
C ASP A 344 -11.47 -4.68 -22.24
N LEU A 345 -11.20 -3.88 -23.28
CA LEU A 345 -9.87 -3.44 -23.67
C LEU A 345 -9.77 -1.94 -23.40
N PHE A 346 -8.82 -1.53 -22.60
CA PHE A 346 -8.62 -0.13 -22.27
C PHE A 346 -7.23 0.40 -22.61
N ASP A 347 -7.17 1.66 -22.96
CA ASP A 347 -5.94 2.44 -23.13
C ASP A 347 -6.07 3.78 -22.40
N GLU A 348 -5.07 4.12 -21.62
CA GLU A 348 -4.98 5.37 -20.88
C GLU A 348 -3.66 6.07 -21.20
N LYS A 349 -3.75 7.35 -21.55
CA LYS A 349 -2.59 8.24 -21.72
C LYS A 349 -2.72 9.37 -20.72
N ARG A 350 -1.75 9.50 -19.85
CA ARG A 350 -1.71 10.57 -18.86
C ARG A 350 -0.63 11.58 -19.25
N ASN A 351 -1.02 12.83 -19.32
CA ASN A 351 -0.17 13.97 -19.67
C ASN A 351 -0.14 14.98 -18.53
N ASN A 352 0.77 15.95 -18.64
CA ASN A 352 0.91 17.05 -17.70
C ASN A 352 1.14 16.60 -16.24
N ILE A 353 1.78 15.45 -16.03
CA ILE A 353 2.10 14.98 -14.69
C ILE A 353 3.15 15.91 -14.08
N LEU A 354 2.85 16.41 -12.88
CA LEU A 354 3.79 17.24 -12.11
C LEU A 354 4.99 16.41 -11.69
N MET A 355 6.18 16.85 -12.09
CA MET A 355 7.42 16.17 -11.80
C MET A 355 8.55 17.16 -11.49
N THR A 356 9.52 16.72 -10.71
CA THR A 356 10.76 17.46 -10.48
C THR A 356 11.66 17.34 -11.71
N ARG A 357 12.31 18.42 -12.10
CA ARG A 357 13.30 18.41 -13.18
C ARG A 357 14.61 17.81 -12.72
N ASN A 358 15.13 16.83 -13.46
CA ASN A 358 16.40 16.17 -13.16
C ASN A 358 17.57 16.72 -14.02
N THR A 359 17.28 17.54 -15.03
CA THR A 359 18.29 18.09 -15.94
C THR A 359 18.78 19.49 -15.57
N ILE A 360 18.37 19.98 -14.40
CA ILE A 360 18.88 21.26 -13.88
C ILE A 360 20.33 21.09 -13.45
N PRO A 361 21.26 21.87 -13.99
CA PRO A 361 22.66 21.76 -13.60
C PRO A 361 22.87 22.09 -12.11
N SER A 362 23.75 21.34 -11.44
CA SER A 362 24.01 21.50 -10.00
C SER A 362 24.51 22.90 -9.60
N TRP A 363 25.16 23.62 -10.51
CA TRP A 363 25.58 25.00 -10.28
C TRP A 363 24.40 26.00 -10.23
N ALA A 364 23.28 25.66 -10.88
CA ALA A 364 22.05 26.46 -10.83
C ALA A 364 21.22 26.18 -9.57
N ASP A 365 21.46 25.03 -8.94
CA ASP A 365 20.80 24.56 -7.71
C ASP A 365 21.55 25.02 -6.45
N SER A 366 22.00 26.24 -6.41
CA SER A 366 22.77 26.81 -5.27
C SER A 366 21.95 26.92 -3.96
N GLY A 367 21.21 25.86 -3.61
CA GLY A 367 20.39 25.76 -2.39
C GLY A 367 18.96 26.25 -2.56
N ILE A 368 18.50 26.56 -3.78
CA ILE A 368 17.13 26.94 -4.10
C ILE A 368 16.41 25.73 -4.70
N ALA A 369 15.35 25.26 -4.07
CA ALA A 369 14.55 24.17 -4.57
C ALA A 369 13.66 24.63 -5.75
N PHE A 370 13.81 23.98 -6.91
CA PHE A 370 12.98 24.26 -8.08
C PHE A 370 11.56 23.67 -7.93
N PRO A 371 10.54 24.28 -8.53
CA PRO A 371 9.18 23.76 -8.50
C PRO A 371 9.07 22.49 -9.35
N GLN A 372 8.00 21.73 -9.07
CA GLN A 372 7.56 20.69 -10.00
C GLN A 372 6.87 21.34 -11.19
N VAL A 373 7.04 20.76 -12.37
CA VAL A 373 6.48 21.25 -13.63
C VAL A 373 5.63 20.17 -14.32
N ASN A 374 4.62 20.57 -15.07
CA ASN A 374 3.69 19.69 -15.77
C ASN A 374 4.30 19.12 -17.09
N LEU A 375 5.26 18.22 -16.99
CA LEU A 375 5.96 17.64 -18.14
C LEU A 375 5.81 16.13 -18.29
N GLY A 376 5.58 15.41 -17.18
CA GLY A 376 5.58 13.96 -17.16
C GLY A 376 4.44 13.36 -18.01
N LYS A 377 4.72 12.24 -18.66
CA LYS A 377 3.75 11.49 -19.46
C LYS A 377 3.87 10.00 -19.17
N THR A 378 2.72 9.35 -19.03
CA THR A 378 2.65 7.89 -18.88
C THR A 378 1.56 7.32 -19.77
N LYS A 379 1.63 6.04 -20.05
CA LYS A 379 0.55 5.27 -20.67
C LYS A 379 0.28 4.01 -19.88
N ASN A 380 -0.95 3.54 -19.97
CA ASN A 380 -1.38 2.28 -19.38
C ASN A 380 -2.40 1.62 -20.31
N HIS A 381 -2.30 0.33 -20.53
CA HIS A 381 -3.27 -0.44 -21.30
C HIS A 381 -3.50 -1.79 -20.65
N GLY A 382 -4.64 -2.39 -20.91
CA GLY A 382 -4.96 -3.66 -20.30
C GLY A 382 -6.20 -4.31 -20.86
N LEU A 383 -6.45 -5.50 -20.32
CA LEU A 383 -7.56 -6.37 -20.62
C LEU A 383 -8.26 -6.76 -19.33
N GLU A 384 -9.58 -6.67 -19.33
CA GLU A 384 -10.45 -7.19 -18.28
C GLU A 384 -11.40 -8.22 -18.88
N LEU A 385 -11.62 -9.30 -18.14
CA LEU A 385 -12.45 -10.42 -18.56
C LEU A 385 -13.34 -10.85 -17.40
N ASP A 386 -14.64 -10.87 -17.62
CA ASP A 386 -15.64 -11.40 -16.71
C ASP A 386 -16.43 -12.53 -17.37
N ILE A 387 -16.47 -13.70 -16.73
CA ILE A 387 -17.25 -14.85 -17.16
C ILE A 387 -18.14 -15.29 -16.01
N ALA A 388 -19.43 -15.38 -16.24
CA ALA A 388 -20.38 -15.89 -15.26
C ALA A 388 -21.27 -16.96 -15.89
N TRP A 389 -21.27 -18.12 -15.28
CA TRP A 389 -22.16 -19.23 -15.63
C TRP A 389 -23.11 -19.49 -14.47
N ASN A 390 -24.42 -19.54 -14.76
CA ASN A 390 -25.45 -19.90 -13.80
C ASN A 390 -26.37 -20.92 -14.42
N ASP A 391 -26.54 -22.08 -13.76
CA ASP A 391 -27.41 -23.12 -14.29
C ASP A 391 -28.03 -23.99 -13.19
N ARG A 392 -28.94 -24.87 -13.58
CA ARG A 392 -29.63 -25.78 -12.70
C ARG A 392 -29.73 -27.16 -13.33
N ILE A 393 -29.30 -28.18 -12.58
CA ILE A 393 -29.45 -29.58 -12.94
C ILE A 393 -30.38 -30.23 -11.93
N GLY A 394 -31.62 -30.50 -12.35
CA GLY A 394 -32.65 -31.02 -11.44
C GLY A 394 -32.90 -30.08 -10.25
N LYS A 395 -32.55 -30.50 -9.03
CA LYS A 395 -32.67 -29.68 -7.80
C LYS A 395 -31.35 -28.99 -7.38
N PHE A 396 -30.29 -29.21 -8.14
CA PHE A 396 -28.99 -28.58 -7.87
C PHE A 396 -28.84 -27.31 -8.69
N ASN A 397 -28.78 -26.16 -8.02
CA ASN A 397 -28.42 -24.88 -8.64
C ASN A 397 -26.93 -24.67 -8.42
N TYR A 398 -26.23 -24.25 -9.44
CA TYR A 398 -24.80 -23.96 -9.37
C TYR A 398 -24.43 -22.73 -10.19
N TYR A 399 -23.35 -22.09 -9.79
CA TYR A 399 -22.77 -20.99 -10.54
C TYR A 399 -21.26 -20.98 -10.41
N ALA A 400 -20.63 -20.51 -11.45
CA ALA A 400 -19.21 -20.24 -11.50
C ALA A 400 -18.99 -18.84 -12.05
N LYS A 401 -18.09 -18.08 -11.43
CA LYS A 401 -17.67 -16.76 -11.91
C LYS A 401 -16.16 -16.73 -11.99
N PHE A 402 -15.65 -16.16 -13.04
CA PHE A 402 -14.24 -15.96 -13.28
C PHE A 402 -14.00 -14.54 -13.68
N ASN A 403 -13.10 -13.85 -12.97
CA ASN A 403 -12.66 -12.49 -13.25
C ASN A 403 -11.15 -12.52 -13.49
N PHE A 404 -10.72 -11.89 -14.55
CA PHE A 404 -9.32 -11.73 -14.88
C PHE A 404 -9.07 -10.28 -15.28
N ALA A 405 -8.02 -9.68 -14.76
CA ALA A 405 -7.59 -8.34 -15.16
C ALA A 405 -6.06 -8.31 -15.26
N THR A 406 -5.57 -7.74 -16.35
CA THR A 406 -4.14 -7.49 -16.52
C THR A 406 -3.92 -6.11 -17.11
N SER A 407 -2.87 -5.42 -16.64
CA SER A 407 -2.49 -4.11 -17.15
C SER A 407 -1.00 -3.92 -17.18
N GLU A 408 -0.52 -3.16 -18.16
CA GLU A 408 0.87 -2.74 -18.27
C GLU A 408 0.94 -1.23 -18.41
N ASN A 409 1.72 -0.60 -17.53
CA ASN A 409 1.99 0.82 -17.62
C ASN A 409 3.44 1.10 -18.03
N ARG A 410 3.66 2.27 -18.64
CA ARG A 410 5.00 2.75 -19.03
C ARG A 410 5.11 4.25 -18.85
N ILE A 411 6.28 4.68 -18.41
CA ILE A 411 6.70 6.08 -18.43
C ILE A 411 7.01 6.43 -19.88
N VAL A 412 6.27 7.37 -20.45
CA VAL A 412 6.48 7.83 -21.83
C VAL A 412 7.49 8.95 -21.87
N PHE A 413 7.40 9.85 -20.89
CA PHE A 413 8.32 10.97 -20.75
C PHE A 413 8.56 11.29 -19.27
N ILE A 414 9.82 11.45 -18.96
CA ILE A 414 10.35 12.00 -17.72
C ILE A 414 11.65 12.76 -18.09
N ASP A 415 12.07 13.70 -17.25
CA ASP A 415 13.25 14.54 -17.52
C ASP A 415 14.55 13.77 -17.26
N ASP A 416 14.82 12.71 -18.05
CA ASP A 416 16.03 11.91 -17.96
C ASP A 416 17.25 12.69 -18.47
N PRO A 417 18.41 12.62 -17.79
CA PRO A 417 19.66 13.20 -18.29
C PRO A 417 20.07 12.61 -19.66
N LYS A 418 20.44 13.48 -20.60
CA LYS A 418 20.77 13.07 -21.97
C LYS A 418 21.97 12.15 -22.06
N ASN A 419 22.95 12.31 -21.17
CA ASN A 419 24.20 11.55 -21.13
C ASN A 419 24.10 10.26 -20.30
N GLN A 420 22.93 9.89 -19.82
CA GLN A 420 22.69 8.65 -19.08
C GLN A 420 22.54 7.47 -20.05
N SER A 421 23.11 6.31 -19.70
CA SER A 421 22.96 5.08 -20.46
C SER A 421 21.48 4.69 -20.61
N GLU A 422 21.09 4.16 -21.76
CA GLU A 422 19.68 3.86 -22.09
C GLU A 422 19.01 2.93 -21.05
N TYR A 423 19.75 1.92 -20.56
CA TYR A 423 19.19 1.01 -19.56
C TYR A 423 18.95 1.66 -18.19
N LEU A 424 19.60 2.80 -17.89
CA LEU A 424 19.39 3.57 -16.67
C LEU A 424 18.29 4.63 -16.79
N LYS A 425 17.94 5.07 -18.02
CA LYS A 425 16.84 6.01 -18.22
C LYS A 425 15.53 5.46 -17.69
N GLN A 426 14.69 6.34 -17.18
CA GLN A 426 13.39 5.97 -16.63
C GLN A 426 12.31 5.84 -17.70
N ALA A 427 12.42 6.64 -18.78
CA ALA A 427 11.52 6.55 -19.92
C ALA A 427 11.52 5.13 -20.53
N GLY A 428 10.36 4.63 -20.93
CA GLY A 428 10.18 3.29 -21.47
C GLY A 428 9.93 2.21 -20.42
N LYS A 429 10.16 2.47 -19.11
CA LYS A 429 10.00 1.51 -18.02
C LYS A 429 8.63 1.63 -17.35
N SER A 430 8.24 0.59 -16.59
CA SER A 430 7.02 0.62 -15.80
C SER A 430 7.17 1.57 -14.61
N ILE A 431 6.06 2.21 -14.21
CA ILE A 431 6.03 3.03 -12.99
C ILE A 431 6.36 2.12 -11.80
N GLY A 432 7.29 2.57 -10.94
CA GLY A 432 7.71 1.79 -9.77
C GLY A 432 8.69 0.67 -10.07
N TYR A 433 9.35 0.66 -11.23
CA TYR A 433 10.51 -0.21 -11.46
C TYR A 433 11.61 0.13 -10.44
N VAL A 434 12.48 -0.82 -10.17
CA VAL A 434 13.63 -0.63 -9.27
C VAL A 434 14.89 -1.06 -9.97
N ASN A 435 16.00 -0.42 -9.66
CA ASN A 435 17.31 -0.84 -10.11
C ASN A 435 17.92 -1.80 -9.09
N LYS A 436 18.54 -2.90 -9.58
CA LYS A 436 19.11 -3.97 -8.76
C LYS A 436 20.45 -4.41 -9.33
N TYR A 437 21.39 -4.74 -8.43
CA TYR A 437 22.58 -5.48 -8.85
C TYR A 437 22.20 -6.91 -9.24
N LEU A 438 22.83 -7.44 -10.27
CA LEU A 438 22.65 -8.83 -10.67
C LEU A 438 23.60 -9.72 -9.86
N ALA A 439 23.03 -10.47 -8.92
CA ALA A 439 23.76 -11.49 -8.16
C ALA A 439 23.69 -12.82 -8.92
N THR A 440 24.84 -13.37 -9.34
CA THR A 440 24.91 -14.58 -10.17
C THR A 440 25.51 -15.77 -9.44
N GLY A 441 26.13 -15.55 -8.30
CA GLY A 441 26.74 -16.61 -7.49
C GLY A 441 27.35 -16.04 -6.23
N ASN A 442 28.24 -16.83 -5.62
CA ASN A 442 29.07 -16.42 -4.51
C ASN A 442 30.56 -16.58 -4.91
N PHE A 443 31.41 -15.73 -4.41
CA PHE A 443 32.87 -15.91 -4.53
C PHE A 443 33.26 -17.26 -3.90
N GLN A 444 34.02 -18.08 -4.64
CA GLN A 444 34.44 -19.39 -4.17
C GLN A 444 35.81 -19.35 -3.48
N SER A 445 36.65 -18.40 -3.87
CA SER A 445 38.03 -18.27 -3.40
C SER A 445 38.45 -16.80 -3.28
N LEU A 446 39.57 -16.57 -2.63
CA LEU A 446 40.23 -15.25 -2.63
C LEU A 446 40.73 -14.85 -4.03
N ASP A 447 41.12 -15.83 -4.85
CA ASP A 447 41.54 -15.57 -6.23
C ASP A 447 40.37 -15.06 -7.08
N ASP A 448 39.12 -15.58 -6.86
CA ASP A 448 37.96 -15.06 -7.54
C ASP A 448 37.71 -13.59 -7.16
N ILE A 449 37.86 -13.24 -5.90
CA ILE A 449 37.71 -11.86 -5.43
C ILE A 449 38.77 -10.97 -6.05
N TYR A 450 40.04 -11.40 -6.01
CA TYR A 450 41.18 -10.63 -6.52
C TYR A 450 41.05 -10.35 -8.02
N ASN A 451 40.55 -11.31 -8.79
CA ASN A 451 40.37 -11.19 -10.24
C ASN A 451 39.04 -10.58 -10.66
N SER A 452 38.16 -10.21 -9.73
CA SER A 452 36.87 -9.60 -10.02
C SER A 452 36.96 -8.06 -10.15
N ALA A 453 35.91 -7.45 -10.69
CA ALA A 453 35.78 -5.99 -10.77
C ALA A 453 35.81 -5.38 -9.36
N GLN A 454 36.43 -4.21 -9.22
CA GLN A 454 36.58 -3.51 -7.94
C GLN A 454 35.21 -3.02 -7.44
N SER A 455 34.86 -3.36 -6.21
CA SER A 455 33.57 -2.92 -5.63
C SER A 455 33.72 -1.63 -4.84
N THR A 456 32.78 -0.70 -5.06
CA THR A 456 32.64 0.55 -4.30
C THR A 456 31.33 0.60 -3.53
N ILE A 457 30.52 -0.46 -3.58
CA ILE A 457 29.18 -0.49 -2.95
C ILE A 457 29.28 -0.73 -1.44
N ALA A 458 28.29 -0.18 -0.70
CA ALA A 458 28.06 -0.40 0.72
C ALA A 458 29.26 -0.06 1.63
N ASN A 459 30.05 0.98 1.31
CA ASN A 459 31.27 1.35 2.00
C ASN A 459 32.27 0.19 2.13
N GLY A 460 32.00 -0.93 1.44
CA GLY A 460 32.83 -2.11 1.42
C GLY A 460 33.95 -1.89 0.41
N ALA A 461 35.11 -1.52 0.90
CA ALA A 461 36.27 -1.66 0.06
C ALA A 461 36.34 -3.12 -0.41
N HIS A 462 36.69 -3.33 -1.65
CA HIS A 462 36.85 -4.65 -2.27
C HIS A 462 37.71 -5.60 -1.39
N ASN A 463 38.65 -5.05 -0.63
CA ASN A 463 39.51 -5.76 0.32
C ASN A 463 38.79 -6.30 1.59
N THR A 464 37.52 -6.01 1.79
CA THR A 464 36.73 -6.55 2.90
C THR A 464 35.89 -7.77 2.52
N LEU A 465 35.87 -8.12 1.23
CA LEU A 465 35.17 -9.28 0.72
C LEU A 465 35.85 -10.57 1.15
N ILE A 466 35.03 -11.59 1.36
CA ILE A 466 35.50 -12.94 1.71
C ILE A 466 34.81 -13.98 0.80
N PRO A 467 35.41 -15.18 0.64
CA PRO A 467 34.72 -16.28 -0.01
C PRO A 467 33.36 -16.55 0.62
N GLY A 468 32.36 -16.75 -0.23
CA GLY A 468 30.97 -16.88 0.18
C GLY A 468 30.16 -15.58 0.09
N ASP A 469 30.76 -14.42 -0.12
CA ASP A 469 30.02 -13.19 -0.43
C ASP A 469 29.40 -13.28 -1.81
N LEU A 470 28.30 -12.53 -2.04
CA LEU A 470 27.61 -12.51 -3.32
C LEU A 470 28.51 -11.93 -4.42
N TYR A 471 28.50 -12.59 -5.57
CA TYR A 471 29.17 -12.10 -6.79
C TYR A 471 28.18 -11.28 -7.61
N TYR A 472 28.48 -9.99 -7.79
CA TYR A 472 27.71 -9.08 -8.63
C TYR A 472 28.38 -8.87 -9.97
N ILE A 473 27.59 -8.74 -11.03
CA ILE A 473 28.08 -8.50 -12.39
C ILE A 473 28.45 -7.02 -12.56
N ASP A 474 29.63 -6.77 -13.11
CA ASP A 474 29.98 -5.51 -13.75
C ASP A 474 29.21 -5.42 -15.09
N TYR A 475 28.03 -4.75 -15.05
CA TYR A 475 27.10 -4.74 -16.16
C TYR A 475 27.53 -3.84 -17.29
N ASN A 476 28.22 -2.73 -16.99
CA ASN A 476 28.69 -1.77 -17.96
C ASN A 476 30.12 -2.11 -18.46
N GLY A 477 30.84 -3.01 -17.80
CA GLY A 477 32.19 -3.48 -18.20
C GLY A 477 33.31 -2.46 -17.95
N ASP A 478 33.11 -1.53 -16.98
CA ASP A 478 34.14 -0.50 -16.69
C ASP A 478 35.17 -0.93 -15.64
N GLY A 479 35.06 -2.17 -15.11
CA GLY A 479 35.96 -2.74 -14.11
C GLY A 479 35.64 -2.36 -12.69
N MET A 480 34.52 -1.68 -12.45
CA MET A 480 34.06 -1.24 -11.14
C MET A 480 32.61 -1.66 -10.92
N ILE A 481 32.27 -2.13 -9.72
CA ILE A 481 30.89 -2.38 -9.33
C ILE A 481 30.37 -1.14 -8.59
N ASP A 482 29.53 -0.36 -9.25
CA ASP A 482 28.92 0.87 -8.70
C ASP A 482 27.42 0.99 -9.07
N ALA A 483 26.82 2.13 -8.84
CA ALA A 483 25.39 2.36 -9.15
C ALA A 483 25.05 2.24 -10.64
N LYS A 484 26.03 2.29 -11.53
CA LYS A 484 25.82 2.11 -12.98
C LYS A 484 25.63 0.65 -13.37
N ASP A 485 25.98 -0.33 -12.50
CA ASP A 485 25.78 -1.76 -12.76
C ASP A 485 24.40 -2.25 -12.35
N MET A 486 23.59 -1.36 -11.80
CA MET A 486 22.22 -1.71 -11.45
C MET A 486 21.34 -1.75 -12.70
N VAL A 487 20.67 -2.85 -12.92
CA VAL A 487 19.70 -3.03 -14.02
C VAL A 487 18.27 -2.85 -13.57
N PRO A 488 17.38 -2.35 -14.45
CA PRO A 488 15.99 -2.15 -14.13
C PRO A 488 15.23 -3.48 -14.01
N MET A 489 14.59 -3.68 -12.88
CA MET A 489 13.72 -4.81 -12.61
C MET A 489 12.28 -4.32 -12.43
N LYS A 490 11.30 -5.12 -12.83
CA LYS A 490 9.90 -4.82 -12.51
C LYS A 490 9.74 -4.83 -10.99
N ASN A 491 9.46 -3.68 -10.40
CA ASN A 491 8.98 -3.65 -9.02
C ASN A 491 7.50 -3.37 -9.03
N LEU A 492 6.76 -4.36 -8.65
CA LEU A 492 5.33 -4.24 -8.57
C LEU A 492 4.93 -4.51 -7.12
N ASN A 493 5.02 -3.49 -6.30
CA ASN A 493 4.39 -3.49 -4.97
C ASN A 493 2.86 -3.71 -5.06
N TYR A 494 2.31 -3.63 -6.27
CA TYR A 494 0.94 -3.95 -6.61
C TYR A 494 0.93 -4.96 -7.77
N PRO A 495 -0.06 -5.88 -7.81
CA PRO A 495 -0.18 -6.87 -8.89
C PRO A 495 -0.55 -6.17 -10.20
N THR A 496 0.07 -6.56 -11.30
CA THR A 496 -0.38 -6.16 -12.65
C THR A 496 -1.43 -7.12 -13.19
N THR A 497 -1.45 -8.33 -12.68
CA THR A 497 -2.41 -9.37 -13.08
C THR A 497 -3.12 -9.90 -11.85
N THR A 498 -4.44 -9.88 -11.89
CA THR A 498 -5.30 -10.43 -10.84
C THR A 498 -6.30 -11.42 -11.42
N LEU A 499 -6.65 -12.41 -10.63
CA LEU A 499 -7.59 -13.45 -11.00
C LEU A 499 -8.50 -13.76 -9.81
N GLY A 500 -9.80 -13.75 -10.05
CA GLY A 500 -10.82 -14.15 -9.10
C GLY A 500 -11.61 -15.35 -9.65
N PHE A 501 -11.87 -16.33 -8.80
CA PHE A 501 -12.71 -17.47 -9.15
C PHE A 501 -13.72 -17.71 -8.01
N THR A 502 -15.01 -17.64 -8.34
CA THR A 502 -16.08 -17.92 -7.39
C THR A 502 -16.84 -19.15 -7.87
N LEU A 503 -17.01 -20.13 -6.99
CA LEU A 503 -17.82 -21.31 -7.23
C LEU A 503 -18.85 -21.44 -6.12
N GLY A 504 -20.10 -21.65 -6.48
CA GLY A 504 -21.15 -21.87 -5.51
C GLY A 504 -22.24 -22.78 -6.03
N GLY A 505 -23.01 -23.30 -5.10
CA GLY A 505 -24.14 -24.15 -5.43
C GLY A 505 -25.07 -24.40 -4.27
N SER A 506 -26.26 -24.90 -4.57
CA SER A 506 -27.23 -25.30 -3.56
C SER A 506 -28.03 -26.51 -3.97
N TYR A 507 -28.23 -27.42 -3.02
CA TYR A 507 -28.99 -28.63 -3.20
C TYR A 507 -29.81 -28.94 -1.95
N LYS A 508 -31.14 -29.02 -2.08
CA LYS A 508 -32.07 -29.40 -0.99
C LYS A 508 -31.83 -28.62 0.32
N GLY A 509 -31.53 -27.34 0.25
CA GLY A 509 -31.30 -26.48 1.42
C GLY A 509 -29.85 -26.38 1.87
N ILE A 510 -28.96 -27.28 1.44
CA ILE A 510 -27.52 -27.12 1.66
C ILE A 510 -26.98 -26.21 0.56
N GLY A 511 -26.25 -25.17 0.94
CA GLY A 511 -25.56 -24.27 0.03
C GLY A 511 -24.09 -24.16 0.35
N PHE A 512 -23.29 -23.93 -0.66
CA PHE A 512 -21.88 -23.55 -0.48
C PHE A 512 -21.49 -22.41 -1.43
N ASN A 513 -20.52 -21.65 -1.02
CA ASN A 513 -19.89 -20.59 -1.82
C ASN A 513 -18.42 -20.52 -1.45
N MET A 514 -17.54 -20.49 -2.45
CA MET A 514 -16.11 -20.29 -2.26
C MET A 514 -15.59 -19.20 -3.19
N LEU A 515 -14.69 -18.35 -2.68
CA LEU A 515 -14.00 -17.33 -3.43
C LEU A 515 -12.49 -17.58 -3.36
N TRP A 516 -11.91 -17.80 -4.51
CA TRP A 516 -10.46 -17.81 -4.71
C TRP A 516 -10.00 -16.50 -5.32
N TYR A 517 -8.84 -16.04 -4.89
CA TYR A 517 -8.20 -14.83 -5.40
C TYR A 517 -6.72 -15.07 -5.61
N SER A 518 -6.19 -14.59 -6.71
CA SER A 518 -4.78 -14.65 -7.05
C SER A 518 -4.28 -13.27 -7.46
N ALA A 519 -3.08 -12.93 -7.03
CA ALA A 519 -2.33 -11.80 -7.52
C ALA A 519 -0.99 -12.28 -8.07
N MET A 520 -0.66 -11.85 -9.28
CA MET A 520 0.53 -12.25 -10.01
C MET A 520 1.41 -11.04 -10.30
N ASP A 521 2.64 -11.29 -10.69
CA ASP A 521 3.64 -10.23 -10.95
C ASP A 521 3.90 -9.30 -9.76
N VAL A 522 3.85 -9.84 -8.55
CA VAL A 522 4.18 -9.12 -7.32
C VAL A 522 5.59 -9.49 -6.90
N TYR A 523 6.47 -8.52 -6.90
CA TYR A 523 7.84 -8.71 -6.43
C TYR A 523 8.08 -7.84 -5.20
N LYS A 524 8.85 -8.34 -4.25
CA LYS A 524 9.12 -7.63 -3.00
C LYS A 524 10.55 -7.87 -2.57
N GLU A 525 11.12 -6.87 -1.87
CA GLU A 525 12.37 -7.07 -1.14
C GLU A 525 12.17 -8.10 -0.03
N ALA A 526 13.13 -8.98 0.12
CA ALA A 526 13.20 -9.85 1.29
C ALA A 526 13.35 -9.00 2.56
N ILE A 527 12.72 -9.44 3.63
CA ILE A 527 12.84 -8.76 4.92
C ILE A 527 14.21 -9.11 5.52
N PRO A 528 15.06 -8.12 5.86
CA PRO A 528 16.41 -8.39 6.35
C PRO A 528 16.46 -9.35 7.54
N SER A 529 15.51 -9.22 8.49
CA SER A 529 15.42 -10.12 9.65
C SER A 529 15.01 -11.56 9.32
N TYR A 530 14.53 -11.84 8.10
CA TYR A 530 14.24 -13.20 7.63
C TYR A 530 15.36 -13.75 6.74
N LEU A 531 16.12 -12.86 6.11
CA LEU A 531 17.15 -13.22 5.14
C LEU A 531 18.49 -13.44 5.81
N TRP A 532 18.85 -12.59 6.79
CA TRP A 532 20.17 -12.59 7.40
C TRP A 532 20.16 -13.16 8.82
N ASP A 533 21.24 -13.86 9.20
CA ASP A 533 21.51 -14.19 10.58
C ASP A 533 21.99 -12.95 11.32
N PHE A 534 21.69 -12.89 12.60
CA PHE A 534 22.13 -11.80 13.48
C PHE A 534 21.83 -10.39 12.94
N PRO A 535 20.59 -10.10 12.45
CA PRO A 535 20.28 -8.79 11.90
C PRO A 535 20.37 -7.71 12.98
N GLU A 536 20.87 -6.54 12.62
CA GLU A 536 20.93 -5.36 13.49
C GLU A 536 21.65 -5.60 14.83
N GLY A 537 22.64 -6.48 14.85
CA GLY A 537 23.39 -6.83 16.08
C GLY A 537 22.70 -7.84 17.00
N ASN A 538 21.53 -8.35 16.64
CA ASN A 538 20.82 -9.39 17.38
C ASN A 538 21.41 -10.77 17.09
N ILE A 539 21.43 -11.63 18.11
CA ILE A 539 22.11 -12.93 18.07
C ILE A 539 21.10 -14.05 17.77
N LYS A 540 20.27 -13.89 16.75
CA LYS A 540 19.34 -14.94 16.36
C LYS A 540 19.72 -15.56 15.02
N ALA A 541 20.06 -16.84 15.04
CA ALA A 541 20.18 -17.66 13.84
C ALA A 541 18.78 -17.93 13.24
N GLN A 542 18.70 -18.04 11.92
CA GLN A 542 17.48 -18.37 11.21
C GLN A 542 17.42 -19.88 10.91
N PRO A 543 16.25 -20.48 10.68
CA PRO A 543 16.15 -21.91 10.33
C PRO A 543 16.95 -22.30 9.09
N ASN A 544 17.19 -21.37 8.18
CA ASN A 544 17.95 -21.56 6.95
C ASN A 544 19.45 -21.25 7.09
N THR A 545 19.96 -21.03 8.30
CA THR A 545 21.40 -20.83 8.56
C THR A 545 22.24 -22.01 8.07
N LEU A 546 21.71 -23.22 8.16
CA LEU A 546 22.37 -24.44 7.67
C LEU A 546 22.58 -24.47 6.15
N ASN A 547 21.88 -23.64 5.38
CA ASN A 547 22.02 -23.51 3.93
C ASN A 547 22.98 -22.37 3.53
N THR A 548 23.80 -21.92 4.44
CA THR A 548 24.81 -20.88 4.19
C THR A 548 25.97 -21.48 3.39
N TRP A 549 26.58 -20.66 2.53
CA TRP A 549 27.77 -21.05 1.80
C TRP A 549 28.90 -21.52 2.75
N THR A 550 29.55 -22.61 2.39
CA THR A 550 30.73 -23.14 3.08
C THR A 550 31.76 -23.55 2.05
N ALA A 551 33.05 -23.49 2.42
CA ALA A 551 34.15 -23.82 1.52
C ALA A 551 34.12 -25.29 1.02
N ASP A 552 33.53 -26.18 1.78
CA ASP A 552 33.43 -27.62 1.47
C ASP A 552 32.15 -27.97 0.65
N ALA A 553 31.28 -27.00 0.44
CA ALA A 553 30.04 -27.22 -0.32
C ALA A 553 30.35 -27.30 -1.83
N PRO A 554 29.69 -28.17 -2.60
CA PRO A 554 29.83 -28.17 -4.04
C PRO A 554 29.35 -26.85 -4.64
N ILE A 555 30.02 -26.40 -5.71
CA ILE A 555 29.69 -25.19 -6.45
C ILE A 555 28.25 -25.28 -6.93
N GLN A 556 27.45 -24.31 -6.56
CA GLN A 556 26.05 -24.25 -6.93
C GLN A 556 25.82 -23.33 -8.15
N SER A 557 24.84 -23.66 -8.96
CA SER A 557 24.46 -22.88 -10.16
C SER A 557 23.62 -21.65 -9.79
N GLY A 558 24.17 -20.72 -9.02
CA GLY A 558 23.48 -19.47 -8.64
C GLY A 558 23.83 -19.04 -7.21
N PRO A 559 23.36 -17.87 -6.80
CA PRO A 559 23.66 -17.33 -5.48
C PRO A 559 22.99 -18.14 -4.38
N VAL A 560 23.78 -18.66 -3.44
CA VAL A 560 23.31 -19.25 -2.19
C VAL A 560 23.44 -18.24 -1.06
N ARG A 561 22.91 -18.57 0.10
CA ARG A 561 23.03 -17.71 1.29
C ARG A 561 24.52 -17.43 1.57
N PRO A 562 24.92 -16.14 1.67
CA PRO A 562 26.29 -15.76 1.90
C PRO A 562 26.87 -16.34 3.20
N SER A 563 28.19 -16.45 3.25
CA SER A 563 28.91 -16.82 4.46
C SER A 563 28.60 -15.87 5.63
N ILE A 564 28.65 -16.39 6.85
CA ILE A 564 28.35 -15.61 8.05
C ILE A 564 29.61 -14.83 8.46
N HIS A 565 29.52 -13.48 8.35
CA HIS A 565 30.58 -12.61 8.86
C HIS A 565 30.03 -11.26 9.35
N VAL A 566 30.86 -10.46 10.00
CA VAL A 566 30.44 -9.22 10.68
C VAL A 566 30.02 -8.13 9.69
N GLN A 567 30.70 -8.02 8.55
CA GLN A 567 30.40 -6.99 7.54
C GLN A 567 29.41 -7.51 6.47
N ARG A 568 28.14 -7.29 6.70
CA ARG A 568 27.04 -7.75 5.84
C ARG A 568 26.53 -6.71 4.85
N SER A 569 27.02 -5.48 4.94
CA SER A 569 26.49 -4.35 4.14
C SER A 569 26.56 -4.63 2.65
N TYR A 570 27.64 -5.27 2.18
CA TYR A 570 27.81 -5.67 0.80
C TYR A 570 26.73 -6.65 0.31
N ASN A 571 26.49 -7.72 1.05
CA ASN A 571 25.48 -8.73 0.70
C ASN A 571 24.04 -8.24 0.87
N SER A 572 23.83 -7.12 1.58
CA SER A 572 22.51 -6.58 1.90
C SER A 572 22.03 -5.52 0.89
N VAL A 573 22.83 -5.20 -0.12
CA VAL A 573 22.41 -4.22 -1.14
C VAL A 573 21.25 -4.74 -1.97
N ALA A 574 20.52 -3.82 -2.55
CA ALA A 574 19.41 -4.11 -3.43
C ALA A 574 19.82 -4.93 -4.65
N SER A 575 19.58 -6.22 -4.64
CA SER A 575 20.03 -7.15 -5.67
C SER A 575 18.96 -8.16 -6.07
N THR A 576 19.22 -8.93 -7.12
CA THR A 576 18.33 -10.02 -7.53
C THR A 576 18.25 -11.13 -6.48
N TYR A 577 19.23 -11.25 -5.60
CA TYR A 577 19.20 -12.18 -4.47
C TYR A 577 18.17 -11.78 -3.40
N THR A 578 18.03 -10.49 -3.13
CA THR A 578 17.07 -9.97 -2.14
C THR A 578 15.67 -9.75 -2.71
N TYR A 579 15.46 -10.01 -4.00
CA TYR A 579 14.24 -9.67 -4.74
C TYR A 579 13.44 -10.93 -5.11
N THR A 580 12.31 -11.14 -4.46
CA THR A 580 11.56 -12.39 -4.55
C THR A 580 10.16 -12.19 -5.13
N ASN A 581 9.69 -13.19 -5.89
CA ASN A 581 8.32 -13.24 -6.42
C ASN A 581 7.35 -13.66 -5.32
N HIS A 582 6.33 -12.86 -5.07
CA HIS A 582 5.27 -13.07 -4.08
C HIS A 582 3.90 -13.36 -4.70
N ALA A 583 3.85 -13.85 -5.94
CA ALA A 583 2.62 -14.33 -6.54
C ALA A 583 1.95 -15.39 -5.65
N TYR A 584 0.63 -15.32 -5.53
CA TYR A 584 -0.10 -16.24 -4.66
C TYR A 584 -1.51 -16.56 -5.17
N LEU A 585 -2.04 -17.68 -4.71
CA LEU A 585 -3.44 -18.08 -4.83
C LEU A 585 -4.01 -18.34 -3.43
N ARG A 586 -5.15 -17.72 -3.11
CA ARG A 586 -5.76 -17.77 -1.78
C ARG A 586 -7.24 -18.15 -1.84
N LEU A 587 -7.65 -19.11 -1.01
CA LEU A 587 -9.06 -19.30 -0.68
C LEU A 587 -9.47 -18.19 0.33
N LYS A 588 -10.00 -17.10 -0.23
CA LYS A 588 -10.38 -15.89 0.53
C LYS A 588 -11.58 -16.16 1.44
N ASN A 589 -12.60 -16.81 0.89
CA ASN A 589 -13.82 -17.11 1.64
C ASN A 589 -14.35 -18.49 1.25
N LEU A 590 -14.85 -19.21 2.23
CA LEU A 590 -15.65 -20.41 2.06
C LEU A 590 -16.82 -20.32 3.03
N GLU A 591 -18.04 -20.42 2.54
CA GLU A 591 -19.25 -20.56 3.34
C GLU A 591 -19.96 -21.85 2.97
N VAL A 592 -20.38 -22.61 3.98
CA VAL A 592 -21.33 -23.69 3.86
C VAL A 592 -22.54 -23.35 4.73
N ASN A 593 -23.72 -23.47 4.18
CA ASN A 593 -24.94 -23.10 4.89
C ASN A 593 -26.03 -24.14 4.69
N TYR A 594 -26.97 -24.19 5.66
CA TYR A 594 -28.14 -25.02 5.59
C TYR A 594 -29.40 -24.22 5.88
N GLN A 595 -30.29 -24.21 4.91
CA GLN A 595 -31.61 -23.60 5.02
C GLN A 595 -32.58 -24.60 5.64
N ILE A 596 -33.02 -24.34 6.85
CA ILE A 596 -34.01 -25.20 7.54
C ILE A 596 -35.31 -25.22 6.74
N PRO A 597 -35.90 -26.41 6.49
CA PRO A 597 -37.16 -26.54 5.76
C PRO A 597 -38.30 -25.77 6.42
N LYS A 598 -39.09 -25.05 5.64
CA LYS A 598 -40.21 -24.21 6.15
C LYS A 598 -41.17 -25.00 7.07
N ARG A 599 -41.43 -26.29 6.79
CA ARG A 599 -42.29 -27.15 7.60
C ARG A 599 -41.88 -27.25 9.07
N TRP A 600 -40.60 -27.10 9.40
CA TRP A 600 -40.05 -27.12 10.74
C TRP A 600 -40.11 -25.73 11.41
N LEU A 601 -40.28 -24.68 10.61
CA LEU A 601 -40.30 -23.30 11.08
C LEU A 601 -41.71 -22.77 11.38
N GLN A 602 -42.73 -23.33 10.73
CA GLN A 602 -44.11 -22.93 10.87
C GLN A 602 -44.61 -22.95 12.33
N PRO A 603 -44.34 -24.01 13.15
CA PRO A 603 -44.76 -24.02 14.56
C PRO A 603 -44.10 -22.91 15.38
N LEU A 604 -42.91 -22.46 14.97
CA LEU A 604 -42.12 -21.40 15.62
C LEU A 604 -42.45 -20.01 15.10
N ARG A 605 -43.41 -19.88 14.18
CA ARG A 605 -43.77 -18.61 13.48
C ARG A 605 -42.58 -17.93 12.81
N LEU A 606 -41.60 -18.72 12.34
CA LEU A 606 -40.42 -18.22 11.65
C LEU A 606 -40.60 -18.39 10.13
N THR A 607 -40.22 -17.34 9.38
CA THR A 607 -40.27 -17.37 7.90
C THR A 607 -38.99 -17.94 7.31
N LYS A 608 -37.87 -17.79 8.02
CA LYS A 608 -36.56 -18.26 7.58
C LYS A 608 -35.65 -18.58 8.76
N LEU A 609 -34.94 -19.70 8.67
CA LEU A 609 -33.80 -20.00 9.53
C LEU A 609 -32.71 -20.68 8.68
N GLN A 610 -31.56 -20.09 8.66
CA GLN A 610 -30.38 -20.60 7.99
C GLN A 610 -29.22 -20.65 8.99
N VAL A 611 -28.59 -21.80 9.10
CA VAL A 611 -27.35 -21.98 9.85
C VAL A 611 -26.20 -21.96 8.84
N TYR A 612 -25.10 -21.31 9.18
CA TYR A 612 -23.94 -21.26 8.33
C TYR A 612 -22.63 -21.37 9.11
N VAL A 613 -21.64 -21.93 8.44
CA VAL A 613 -20.24 -21.91 8.86
C VAL A 613 -19.48 -21.24 7.74
N ASN A 614 -18.69 -20.24 8.05
CA ASN A 614 -17.81 -19.61 7.09
C ASN A 614 -16.40 -19.43 7.63
N GLY A 615 -15.47 -19.37 6.71
CA GLY A 615 -14.08 -19.09 7.01
C GLY A 615 -13.46 -18.12 6.00
N SER A 616 -12.51 -17.33 6.47
CA SER A 616 -11.74 -16.42 5.62
C SER A 616 -10.24 -16.68 5.71
N ASN A 617 -9.53 -16.47 4.58
CA ASN A 617 -8.09 -16.69 4.43
C ASN A 617 -7.65 -18.12 4.77
N LEU A 618 -8.44 -19.13 4.37
CA LEU A 618 -8.27 -20.50 4.83
C LEU A 618 -7.01 -21.19 4.27
N LEU A 619 -6.74 -21.00 3.00
CA LEU A 619 -5.61 -21.58 2.30
C LEU A 619 -4.88 -20.51 1.51
N THR A 620 -3.56 -20.55 1.52
CA THR A 620 -2.71 -19.65 0.72
C THR A 620 -1.55 -20.46 0.16
N PHE A 621 -1.40 -20.41 -1.17
CA PHE A 621 -0.27 -20.95 -1.91
C PHE A 621 0.53 -19.75 -2.42
N SER A 622 1.79 -19.59 -2.03
CA SER A 622 2.64 -18.47 -2.41
C SER A 622 4.01 -18.95 -2.87
N LYS A 623 4.61 -18.22 -3.81
CA LYS A 623 6.01 -18.43 -4.22
C LYS A 623 6.99 -17.75 -3.27
N GLY A 624 6.54 -16.78 -2.47
CA GLY A 624 7.39 -16.04 -1.55
C GLY A 624 7.65 -16.80 -0.24
N ASP A 625 8.38 -16.14 0.67
CA ASP A 625 8.72 -16.66 1.99
C ASP A 625 7.45 -17.01 2.79
N SER A 626 7.35 -18.26 3.24
CA SER A 626 6.19 -18.77 3.99
C SER A 626 5.96 -18.10 5.35
N ARG A 627 6.97 -17.43 5.89
CA ARG A 627 6.91 -16.67 7.15
C ARG A 627 6.19 -15.32 6.98
N ARG A 628 5.99 -14.90 5.73
CA ARG A 628 5.38 -13.61 5.37
C ARG A 628 4.10 -13.83 4.57
N ASP A 629 3.03 -13.19 5.00
CA ASP A 629 1.83 -13.16 4.15
C ASP A 629 2.12 -12.37 2.85
N PRO A 630 1.76 -12.92 1.67
CA PRO A 630 2.09 -12.31 0.39
C PRO A 630 1.41 -10.93 0.17
N GLU A 631 0.35 -10.61 0.88
CA GLU A 631 -0.31 -9.29 0.80
C GLU A 631 0.39 -8.23 1.68
N HIS A 632 1.20 -8.62 2.65
CA HIS A 632 1.87 -7.69 3.56
C HIS A 632 3.14 -7.08 2.96
N SER A 633 3.35 -5.79 3.23
CA SER A 633 4.50 -5.04 2.72
C SER A 633 5.71 -5.01 3.65
N GLY A 634 5.55 -5.28 4.94
CA GLY A 634 6.61 -5.12 5.95
C GLY A 634 6.62 -6.19 7.04
N GLN A 635 7.65 -6.14 7.90
CA GLN A 635 7.80 -7.02 9.05
C GLN A 635 7.00 -6.56 10.29
N ASN A 636 6.65 -5.29 10.37
CA ASN A 636 5.99 -4.68 11.53
C ASN A 636 4.47 -4.62 11.39
N VAL A 637 3.88 -5.57 10.68
CA VAL A 637 2.43 -5.63 10.43
C VAL A 637 1.78 -6.76 11.22
N TYR A 638 0.53 -6.56 11.60
CA TYR A 638 -0.25 -7.60 12.25
C TYR A 638 -0.44 -8.77 11.28
N PRO A 639 -0.17 -10.03 11.70
CA PRO A 639 -0.31 -11.18 10.81
C PRO A 639 -1.72 -11.33 10.27
N MET A 640 -1.85 -11.75 9.02
CA MET A 640 -3.14 -12.10 8.44
C MET A 640 -3.72 -13.31 9.18
N VAL A 641 -4.91 -13.12 9.76
CA VAL A 641 -5.55 -14.17 10.53
C VAL A 641 -6.48 -15.01 9.68
N ARG A 642 -6.53 -16.30 9.96
CA ARG A 642 -7.61 -17.19 9.53
C ARG A 642 -8.77 -17.01 10.49
N ARG A 643 -9.96 -16.79 9.96
CA ARG A 643 -11.18 -16.68 10.78
C ARG A 643 -12.13 -17.81 10.43
N TYR A 644 -12.76 -18.32 11.48
CA TYR A 644 -13.85 -19.28 11.38
C TYR A 644 -15.02 -18.72 12.16
N ASN A 645 -16.19 -18.68 11.53
CA ASN A 645 -17.40 -18.19 12.16
C ASN A 645 -18.51 -19.22 11.97
N ILE A 646 -19.32 -19.37 13.01
CA ILE A 646 -20.60 -20.07 12.95
C ILE A 646 -21.69 -19.08 13.29
N GLY A 647 -22.81 -19.15 12.60
CA GLY A 647 -23.91 -18.23 12.85
C GLY A 647 -25.22 -18.72 12.26
N PHE A 648 -26.25 -17.96 12.54
CA PHE A 648 -27.58 -18.21 12.00
C PHE A 648 -28.20 -16.89 11.48
N ARG A 649 -29.04 -17.02 10.46
CA ARG A 649 -29.85 -15.93 9.90
C ARG A 649 -31.31 -16.29 10.13
N LEU A 650 -31.98 -15.45 10.89
CA LEU A 650 -33.38 -15.64 11.30
C LEU A 650 -34.23 -14.61 10.57
N GLY A 651 -35.41 -15.04 10.08
CA GLY A 651 -36.47 -14.18 9.59
C GLY A 651 -37.75 -14.47 10.40
N LEU A 652 -38.39 -13.44 10.89
CA LEU A 652 -39.67 -13.46 11.60
C LEU A 652 -40.82 -13.29 10.63
#